data_df148f6d76a456d5c1b25a538bbefef5
#
_entry.id   df148f6d76a456d5c1b25a538bbefef5
#
_cell.length_a   1.000
_cell.length_b   1.000
_cell.length_c   1.000
_cell.angle_alpha   90.00
_cell.angle_beta   90.00
_cell.angle_gamma   90.00
#
_symmetry.space_group_name_H-M   'P 1'
#
loop_
_entity.id
_entity.type
_entity.pdbx_description
1 polymer ?
#
loop_
_entity_poly.entity_id
_entity_poly.type
_entity_poly.pdbx_seq_one_letter_code
_entity_poly.pdbx_strand_id
1 'polypeptide(L)'
;MNEKAGDMMKSTIRVSRLAAGVWAALLGVSAVADVNTAFYVAADGKDDHPGTKDKPFAMPEAARDAIRKLKEAGPLKGPVTVWIRGGIYYRTGTFELKKEDSGTPSAPIVYRAYENETVRLIGGRQLEPAWCKPVKDPAVLQRLDEAARGKVLQVDLKAHGITDFGQMSISGPMLELFCKGKRLQLSRWPNKGWTHIGQIVEVGKDGSRRLVDGNKQGKTFQYEGDRPKRWINADQIELHGFWWYGWVDEHVKIERIDTERKEITLVQVPGGGIRRKQWYYALNLLEEIDQPGEWYLDRKTGVLYLLPPEGFPDEPVFCSTLAKPLLVLDHTSHVTVRGLTLEVTRGVGIVLGGGTHNRLAGCIVRDIGSDAIVMDHGIENAVVGCDIHDVGSTVIRLTGGNRSTLEPSKNCVLNNHIHHYAQRKKVYQPAVRMYGVGHRIAHNLIHDAPHQAIGYDGNDHVIEFNEIHHVVLASADAGVLYTGRNWTFRGNVVRYNFIHHIPHGPGLGTVGVYLDDCASSTEIFGNVFFDMLKPTFIGGGRDNVIANNIFVECDTPVHLDNRGLRWDHFRPGGPMYKDLKQVRYDKPPWSERYPELARILDEVPQAPLGNVLANNVSYKSSWRDPEEHCRETSKNNIDRKYVKIEGNFVTDEDPGFVNSAEMDFRLKDDSIVYRKIPGFKKIPFEKIGPYKDEYRATWPVSRER
;
A
#
# COMPACT_ATOMS: atom_id res chain seq x y z
N MET A 1 49.96 13.65 1.38
CA MET A 1 48.77 12.78 1.36
C MET A 1 47.52 13.52 1.84
N ASN A 2 47.41 14.83 1.62
CA ASN A 2 46.31 15.67 2.13
C ASN A 2 45.55 16.45 1.05
N GLU A 3 45.65 16.09 -0.21
CA GLU A 3 44.93 16.81 -1.29
C GLU A 3 43.82 16.02 -1.98
N LYS A 4 43.64 14.73 -1.70
CA LYS A 4 42.59 13.91 -2.34
C LYS A 4 41.25 13.85 -1.58
N ALA A 5 41.18 14.34 -0.36
CA ALA A 5 39.94 14.36 0.43
C ALA A 5 39.01 15.55 0.13
N GLY A 6 39.49 16.59 -0.56
CA GLY A 6 38.72 17.79 -0.88
C GLY A 6 37.82 17.69 -2.13
N ASP A 7 38.10 16.77 -3.02
CA ASP A 7 37.42 16.70 -4.33
C ASP A 7 36.20 15.79 -4.37
N MET A 8 36.09 14.85 -3.43
CA MET A 8 34.93 13.95 -3.35
C MET A 8 33.66 14.62 -2.80
N MET A 9 33.83 15.76 -2.12
CA MET A 9 32.71 16.55 -1.59
C MET A 9 32.10 17.51 -2.63
N LYS A 10 32.75 17.70 -3.77
CA LYS A 10 32.29 18.62 -4.84
C LYS A 10 31.45 17.96 -5.92
N SER A 11 31.44 16.64 -6.03
CA SER A 11 30.67 15.92 -7.06
C SER A 11 29.20 15.67 -6.69
N THR A 12 28.85 15.74 -5.41
CA THR A 12 27.49 15.48 -4.91
C THR A 12 26.56 16.72 -4.92
N ILE A 13 27.09 17.91 -5.28
CA ILE A 13 26.32 19.17 -5.21
C ILE A 13 25.86 19.68 -6.60
N ARG A 14 25.98 18.90 -7.66
CA ARG A 14 25.62 19.35 -9.03
C ARG A 14 24.23 18.96 -9.53
N VAL A 15 23.34 18.39 -8.75
CA VAL A 15 22.00 17.97 -9.22
C VAL A 15 20.83 18.88 -8.78
N SER A 16 21.08 19.99 -8.08
CA SER A 16 19.99 20.82 -7.54
C SER A 16 19.84 22.23 -8.13
N ARG A 17 20.31 22.50 -9.36
CA ARG A 17 20.11 23.81 -10.00
C ARG A 17 19.54 23.72 -11.42
N LEU A 18 18.38 23.08 -11.59
CA LEU A 18 17.62 23.16 -12.84
C LEU A 18 16.11 23.09 -12.54
N ALA A 19 15.60 24.08 -11.81
CA ALA A 19 14.18 24.34 -11.73
C ALA A 19 13.92 25.78 -11.23
N ALA A 20 14.53 26.76 -11.85
CA ALA A 20 14.09 28.15 -11.70
C ALA A 20 14.59 28.94 -12.93
N GLY A 21 13.72 29.13 -13.87
CA GLY A 21 14.01 30.04 -14.96
C GLY A 21 13.52 29.59 -16.33
N VAL A 22 12.22 29.72 -16.60
CA VAL A 22 11.66 30.10 -17.90
C VAL A 22 10.22 30.58 -17.67
N TRP A 23 10.05 31.82 -17.32
CA TRP A 23 8.81 32.57 -17.50
C TRP A 23 9.19 34.03 -17.77
N ALA A 24 9.43 34.35 -19.04
CA ALA A 24 9.24 35.69 -19.59
C ALA A 24 9.71 35.69 -21.05
N ALA A 25 8.82 35.47 -21.97
CA ALA A 25 8.75 36.09 -23.30
C ALA A 25 7.73 35.32 -24.15
N LEU A 26 6.56 35.93 -24.33
CA LEU A 26 5.79 35.87 -25.57
C LEU A 26 4.52 36.69 -25.37
N LEU A 27 4.67 37.99 -25.60
CA LEU A 27 3.57 38.87 -25.96
C LEU A 27 3.40 38.78 -27.47
N GLY A 28 2.21 38.37 -27.91
CA GLY A 28 1.81 38.47 -29.29
C GLY A 28 1.23 37.18 -29.89
N VAL A 29 0.15 36.65 -29.30
CA VAL A 29 -0.73 35.74 -30.05
C VAL A 29 -2.17 36.24 -29.88
N SER A 30 -2.79 36.53 -31.00
CA SER A 30 -4.20 36.84 -31.14
C SER A 30 -5.04 35.93 -30.26
N ALA A 31 -5.93 36.50 -29.43
CA ALA A 31 -6.91 35.75 -28.66
C ALA A 31 -7.83 34.97 -29.63
N VAL A 32 -7.45 33.76 -29.97
CA VAL A 32 -8.41 32.75 -30.40
C VAL A 32 -9.18 32.44 -29.13
N ALA A 33 -10.46 32.80 -29.11
CA ALA A 33 -11.35 32.44 -28.02
C ALA A 33 -11.22 30.94 -27.79
N ASP A 34 -10.75 30.51 -26.61
CA ASP A 34 -10.68 29.11 -26.21
C ASP A 34 -12.08 28.53 -26.33
N VAL A 35 -12.31 27.70 -27.34
CA VAL A 35 -13.58 26.99 -27.52
C VAL A 35 -13.57 25.82 -26.56
N ASN A 36 -13.91 26.07 -25.29
CA ASN A 36 -14.11 25.04 -24.29
C ASN A 36 -15.36 24.23 -24.66
N THR A 37 -15.16 23.01 -25.15
CA THR A 37 -16.26 22.08 -25.44
C THR A 37 -16.69 21.40 -24.15
N ALA A 38 -17.99 21.39 -23.86
CA ALA A 38 -18.56 20.73 -22.69
C ALA A 38 -19.64 19.73 -23.06
N PHE A 39 -19.55 18.53 -22.47
CA PHE A 39 -20.61 17.53 -22.48
C PHE A 39 -21.11 17.29 -21.04
N TYR A 40 -22.36 16.85 -20.94
CA TYR A 40 -23.00 16.58 -19.65
C TYR A 40 -23.52 15.15 -19.61
N VAL A 41 -23.35 14.50 -18.46
CA VAL A 41 -23.84 13.16 -18.15
C VAL A 41 -24.67 13.26 -16.88
N ALA A 42 -25.86 12.66 -16.84
CA ALA A 42 -26.73 12.61 -15.67
C ALA A 42 -27.43 11.24 -15.57
N ALA A 43 -27.68 10.77 -14.35
CA ALA A 43 -28.28 9.44 -14.13
C ALA A 43 -29.69 9.31 -14.71
N ASP A 44 -30.39 10.42 -14.89
CA ASP A 44 -31.71 10.54 -15.56
C ASP A 44 -31.61 10.98 -17.04
N GLY A 45 -30.40 11.09 -17.59
CA GLY A 45 -30.13 11.41 -18.98
C GLY A 45 -30.47 10.27 -19.94
N LYS A 46 -30.19 10.47 -21.24
CA LYS A 46 -30.35 9.45 -22.28
C LYS A 46 -29.16 9.50 -23.23
N ASP A 47 -28.66 8.34 -23.65
CA ASP A 47 -27.47 8.27 -24.51
C ASP A 47 -27.74 8.70 -25.98
N ASP A 48 -29.00 8.83 -26.39
CA ASP A 48 -29.42 9.41 -27.68
C ASP A 48 -29.57 10.95 -27.65
N HIS A 49 -29.39 11.58 -26.49
CA HIS A 49 -29.37 13.03 -26.33
C HIS A 49 -28.07 13.65 -26.90
N PRO A 50 -28.03 14.96 -27.14
CA PRO A 50 -26.86 15.64 -27.68
C PRO A 50 -25.72 15.87 -26.60
N GLY A 51 -25.94 15.52 -25.34
CA GLY A 51 -24.98 15.74 -24.29
C GLY A 51 -24.87 17.19 -23.82
N THR A 52 -25.86 18.02 -24.04
CA THR A 52 -25.93 19.38 -23.48
C THR A 52 -26.40 19.37 -22.03
N LYS A 53 -26.28 20.52 -21.34
CA LYS A 53 -26.71 20.63 -19.93
C LYS A 53 -28.18 20.28 -19.74
N ASP A 54 -29.07 20.67 -20.70
CA ASP A 54 -30.50 20.44 -20.62
C ASP A 54 -30.92 19.05 -21.16
N LYS A 55 -30.07 18.42 -21.98
CA LYS A 55 -30.25 17.10 -22.54
C LYS A 55 -29.00 16.27 -22.40
N PRO A 56 -28.67 15.84 -21.18
CA PRO A 56 -27.43 15.11 -20.88
C PRO A 56 -27.49 13.67 -21.39
N PHE A 57 -26.33 13.07 -21.58
CA PHE A 57 -26.16 11.62 -21.72
C PHE A 57 -26.53 10.89 -20.44
N ALA A 58 -26.87 9.60 -20.53
CA ALA A 58 -27.03 8.75 -19.34
C ALA A 58 -25.71 8.23 -18.79
N MET A 59 -24.75 7.91 -19.67
CA MET A 59 -23.51 7.23 -19.32
C MET A 59 -22.29 7.96 -19.88
N PRO A 60 -21.13 7.88 -19.17
CA PRO A 60 -19.90 8.54 -19.63
C PRO A 60 -19.37 8.00 -20.96
N GLU A 61 -19.75 6.77 -21.35
CA GLU A 61 -19.43 6.18 -22.66
C GLU A 61 -20.01 6.99 -23.82
N ALA A 62 -21.25 7.49 -23.71
CA ALA A 62 -21.84 8.31 -24.74
C ALA A 62 -21.09 9.63 -24.94
N ALA A 63 -20.60 10.24 -23.84
CA ALA A 63 -19.73 11.42 -23.90
C ALA A 63 -18.40 11.10 -24.59
N ARG A 64 -17.77 9.95 -24.25
CA ARG A 64 -16.56 9.47 -24.95
C ARG A 64 -16.79 9.36 -26.44
N ASP A 65 -17.89 8.71 -26.84
CA ASP A 65 -18.21 8.46 -28.25
C ASP A 65 -18.52 9.78 -28.98
N ALA A 66 -19.15 10.75 -28.31
CA ALA A 66 -19.33 12.11 -28.85
C ALA A 66 -17.98 12.82 -29.06
N ILE A 67 -17.01 12.67 -28.14
CA ILE A 67 -15.67 13.22 -28.33
C ILE A 67 -14.95 12.56 -29.51
N ARG A 68 -15.07 11.25 -29.67
CA ARG A 68 -14.54 10.53 -30.86
C ARG A 68 -15.08 11.10 -32.15
N LYS A 69 -16.40 11.34 -32.25
CA LYS A 69 -17.02 11.99 -33.42
C LYS A 69 -16.47 13.39 -33.67
N LEU A 70 -16.20 14.17 -32.63
CA LEU A 70 -15.57 15.48 -32.81
C LEU A 70 -14.17 15.35 -33.44
N LYS A 71 -13.40 14.34 -33.02
CA LYS A 71 -12.06 14.06 -33.56
C LYS A 71 -12.05 13.57 -34.97
N GLU A 72 -13.12 12.85 -35.42
CA GLU A 72 -13.32 12.45 -36.82
C GLU A 72 -13.49 13.67 -37.72
N ALA A 73 -14.11 14.75 -37.22
CA ALA A 73 -14.26 16.00 -37.93
C ALA A 73 -12.99 16.87 -37.96
N GLY A 74 -11.95 16.51 -37.18
CA GLY A 74 -10.66 17.20 -37.10
C GLY A 74 -10.08 17.26 -35.68
N PRO A 75 -8.88 17.78 -35.50
CA PRO A 75 -8.25 17.94 -34.20
C PRO A 75 -9.09 18.78 -33.24
N LEU A 76 -9.08 18.42 -31.95
CA LEU A 76 -9.75 19.22 -30.91
C LEU A 76 -9.14 20.63 -30.88
N LYS A 77 -9.99 21.64 -30.90
CA LYS A 77 -9.58 23.06 -30.96
C LYS A 77 -9.26 23.67 -29.58
N GLY A 78 -9.54 22.96 -28.50
CA GLY A 78 -9.30 23.37 -27.12
C GLY A 78 -9.71 22.30 -26.12
N PRO A 79 -9.64 22.58 -24.81
CA PRO A 79 -10.02 21.63 -23.77
C PRO A 79 -11.43 21.10 -23.91
N VAL A 80 -11.63 19.83 -23.59
CA VAL A 80 -12.96 19.19 -23.55
C VAL A 80 -13.25 18.76 -22.11
N THR A 81 -14.41 19.19 -21.59
CA THR A 81 -14.84 18.80 -20.24
C THR A 81 -16.14 18.00 -20.32
N VAL A 82 -16.13 16.82 -19.72
CA VAL A 82 -17.32 16.00 -19.48
C VAL A 82 -17.73 16.21 -18.01
N TRP A 83 -18.84 16.93 -17.85
CA TRP A 83 -19.45 17.18 -16.54
C TRP A 83 -20.41 16.06 -16.20
N ILE A 84 -20.12 15.33 -15.12
CA ILE A 84 -20.95 14.23 -14.62
C ILE A 84 -21.74 14.75 -13.43
N ARG A 85 -23.08 14.71 -13.53
CA ARG A 85 -24.01 15.15 -12.49
C ARG A 85 -24.05 14.16 -11.34
N GLY A 86 -24.40 14.63 -10.17
CA GLY A 86 -24.57 13.83 -8.97
C GLY A 86 -25.54 12.67 -9.16
N GLY A 87 -25.24 11.54 -8.53
CA GLY A 87 -26.05 10.34 -8.60
C GLY A 87 -25.24 9.05 -8.57
N ILE A 88 -25.94 7.93 -8.63
CA ILE A 88 -25.34 6.59 -8.65
C ILE A 88 -25.38 6.05 -10.08
N TYR A 89 -24.23 5.69 -10.59
CA TYR A 89 -24.02 5.07 -11.90
C TYR A 89 -23.60 3.62 -11.68
N TYR A 90 -24.55 2.69 -11.77
CA TYR A 90 -24.28 1.27 -11.64
C TYR A 90 -23.52 0.75 -12.84
N ARG A 91 -22.38 0.09 -12.56
CA ARG A 91 -21.46 -0.43 -13.58
C ARG A 91 -21.61 -1.95 -13.69
N THR A 92 -22.01 -2.43 -14.86
CA THR A 92 -22.00 -3.84 -15.23
C THR A 92 -20.76 -4.21 -16.07
N GLY A 93 -19.98 -3.22 -16.47
CA GLY A 93 -18.74 -3.34 -17.23
C GLY A 93 -17.80 -2.17 -16.97
N THR A 94 -16.62 -2.28 -17.51
CA THR A 94 -15.56 -1.27 -17.43
C THR A 94 -15.90 -0.03 -18.24
N PHE A 95 -15.73 1.17 -17.66
CA PHE A 95 -15.59 2.39 -18.45
C PHE A 95 -14.17 2.45 -19.01
N GLU A 96 -14.00 2.24 -20.30
CA GLU A 96 -12.71 2.14 -20.96
C GLU A 96 -12.46 3.32 -21.90
N LEU A 97 -11.30 3.97 -21.70
CA LEU A 97 -10.73 4.98 -22.58
C LEU A 97 -9.47 4.40 -23.21
N LYS A 98 -9.34 4.49 -24.53
CA LYS A 98 -8.22 3.95 -25.31
C LYS A 98 -7.35 5.06 -25.91
N LYS A 99 -6.31 4.69 -26.64
CA LYS A 99 -5.38 5.63 -27.28
C LYS A 99 -6.10 6.72 -28.09
N GLU A 100 -7.17 6.37 -28.80
CA GLU A 100 -7.98 7.32 -29.59
C GLU A 100 -8.72 8.34 -28.70
N ASP A 101 -8.90 8.06 -27.41
CA ASP A 101 -9.54 8.98 -26.45
C ASP A 101 -8.59 10.01 -25.84
N SER A 102 -7.34 10.02 -26.29
CA SER A 102 -6.30 10.94 -25.78
C SER A 102 -6.63 12.40 -26.07
N GLY A 103 -6.33 13.27 -25.12
CA GLY A 103 -6.20 14.71 -25.35
C GLY A 103 -4.81 15.07 -25.88
N THR A 104 -4.49 16.36 -25.85
CA THR A 104 -3.17 16.93 -26.13
C THR A 104 -2.83 17.97 -25.07
N PRO A 105 -1.58 18.47 -24.98
CA PRO A 105 -1.25 19.55 -24.05
C PRO A 105 -2.14 20.80 -24.20
N SER A 106 -2.53 21.15 -25.43
CA SER A 106 -3.39 22.31 -25.74
C SER A 106 -4.88 21.99 -25.69
N ALA A 107 -5.27 20.72 -25.74
CA ALA A 107 -6.64 20.24 -25.73
C ALA A 107 -6.80 19.01 -24.82
N PRO A 108 -6.58 19.13 -23.51
CA PRO A 108 -6.77 18.01 -22.57
C PRO A 108 -8.26 17.65 -22.47
N ILE A 109 -8.51 16.39 -22.07
CA ILE A 109 -9.87 15.89 -21.85
C ILE A 109 -10.05 15.63 -20.35
N VAL A 110 -11.13 16.17 -19.77
CA VAL A 110 -11.41 16.08 -18.34
C VAL A 110 -12.80 15.47 -18.13
N TYR A 111 -12.86 14.30 -17.49
CA TYR A 111 -14.08 13.72 -16.95
C TYR A 111 -14.18 14.10 -15.48
N ARG A 112 -15.19 14.86 -15.07
CA ARG A 112 -15.26 15.35 -13.70
C ARG A 112 -16.66 15.50 -13.14
N ALA A 113 -16.76 15.41 -11.82
CA ALA A 113 -18.00 15.75 -11.13
C ALA A 113 -18.39 17.21 -11.40
N TYR A 114 -19.70 17.43 -11.55
CA TYR A 114 -20.25 18.76 -11.74
C TYR A 114 -20.24 19.51 -10.41
N GLU A 115 -19.52 20.62 -10.37
CA GLU A 115 -19.39 21.48 -9.16
C GLU A 115 -19.06 20.66 -7.90
N ASN A 116 -19.95 20.70 -6.90
CA ASN A 116 -19.80 19.99 -5.62
C ASN A 116 -20.73 18.76 -5.51
N GLU A 117 -21.25 18.26 -6.64
CA GLU A 117 -22.15 17.11 -6.65
C GLU A 117 -21.39 15.80 -6.43
N THR A 118 -22.00 14.89 -5.67
CA THR A 118 -21.44 13.56 -5.42
C THR A 118 -21.79 12.60 -6.54
N VAL A 119 -20.77 12.18 -7.28
CA VAL A 119 -20.89 11.22 -8.39
C VAL A 119 -20.33 9.89 -7.94
N ARG A 120 -21.14 8.82 -7.95
CA ARG A 120 -20.74 7.49 -7.50
C ARG A 120 -20.80 6.47 -8.64
N LEU A 121 -19.66 5.93 -9.04
CA LEU A 121 -19.55 4.80 -9.97
C LEU A 121 -19.42 3.51 -9.15
N ILE A 122 -20.46 2.66 -9.19
CA ILE A 122 -20.59 1.48 -8.33
C ILE A 122 -20.52 0.20 -9.17
N GLY A 123 -19.52 -0.65 -8.92
CA GLY A 123 -19.33 -1.97 -9.52
C GLY A 123 -20.06 -3.10 -8.80
N GLY A 124 -21.16 -2.78 -8.17
CA GLY A 124 -21.98 -3.70 -7.39
C GLY A 124 -23.47 -3.46 -7.56
N ARG A 125 -24.24 -4.15 -6.75
CA ARG A 125 -25.70 -3.99 -6.67
C ARG A 125 -26.12 -3.75 -5.23
N GLN A 126 -27.11 -2.91 -5.04
CA GLN A 126 -27.75 -2.75 -3.74
C GLN A 126 -28.54 -4.02 -3.40
N LEU A 127 -28.45 -4.44 -2.15
CA LEU A 127 -29.36 -5.43 -1.59
C LEU A 127 -30.65 -4.73 -1.22
N GLU A 128 -31.68 -4.95 -2.06
CA GLU A 128 -32.98 -4.32 -1.81
C GLU A 128 -33.59 -4.87 -0.52
N PRO A 129 -34.12 -4.01 0.37
CA PRO A 129 -34.75 -4.46 1.61
C PRO A 129 -35.85 -5.52 1.40
N ALA A 130 -36.57 -5.44 0.28
CA ALA A 130 -37.61 -6.40 -0.10
C ALA A 130 -37.09 -7.82 -0.37
N TRP A 131 -35.79 -7.99 -0.66
CA TRP A 131 -35.15 -9.30 -0.85
C TRP A 131 -34.81 -9.96 0.49
N CYS A 132 -34.65 -9.16 1.53
CA CYS A 132 -34.22 -9.61 2.85
C CYS A 132 -35.40 -10.21 3.62
N LYS A 133 -35.30 -11.47 4.00
CA LYS A 133 -36.34 -12.20 4.73
C LYS A 133 -35.80 -12.78 6.03
N PRO A 134 -36.61 -12.88 7.10
CA PRO A 134 -36.22 -13.59 8.31
C PRO A 134 -35.85 -15.06 8.01
N VAL A 135 -34.84 -15.58 8.67
CA VAL A 135 -34.50 -16.99 8.62
C VAL A 135 -35.59 -17.81 9.34
N LYS A 136 -36.13 -18.82 8.64
CA LYS A 136 -37.21 -19.71 9.18
C LYS A 136 -36.81 -21.17 9.24
N ASP A 137 -35.75 -21.60 8.54
CA ASP A 137 -35.30 -22.97 8.53
C ASP A 137 -34.75 -23.37 9.92
N PRO A 138 -35.36 -24.39 10.58
CA PRO A 138 -34.91 -24.82 11.92
C PRO A 138 -33.46 -25.28 11.94
N ALA A 139 -32.97 -25.93 10.87
CA ALA A 139 -31.60 -26.40 10.79
C ALA A 139 -30.60 -25.25 10.74
N VAL A 140 -30.92 -24.17 10.02
CA VAL A 140 -30.14 -22.94 10.00
C VAL A 140 -30.19 -22.20 11.33
N LEU A 141 -31.41 -22.08 11.92
CA LEU A 141 -31.60 -21.41 13.23
C LEU A 141 -30.82 -22.11 14.34
N GLN A 142 -30.70 -23.45 14.30
CA GLN A 142 -29.93 -24.21 15.29
C GLN A 142 -28.43 -23.92 15.22
N ARG A 143 -27.91 -23.61 14.03
CA ARG A 143 -26.49 -23.26 13.82
C ARG A 143 -26.16 -21.85 14.25
N LEU A 144 -27.09 -20.91 14.13
CA LEU A 144 -26.87 -19.49 14.50
C LEU A 144 -26.62 -19.32 16.01
N ASP A 145 -25.80 -18.33 16.33
CA ASP A 145 -25.64 -17.88 17.70
C ASP A 145 -27.00 -17.47 18.29
N GLU A 146 -27.22 -17.77 19.57
CA GLU A 146 -28.49 -17.56 20.25
C GLU A 146 -28.88 -16.07 20.23
N ALA A 147 -27.90 -15.17 20.41
CA ALA A 147 -28.10 -13.73 20.38
C ALA A 147 -28.48 -13.18 18.99
N ALA A 148 -28.14 -13.90 17.93
CA ALA A 148 -28.42 -13.55 16.54
C ALA A 148 -29.71 -14.16 15.98
N ARG A 149 -30.27 -15.18 16.64
CA ARG A 149 -31.52 -15.81 16.22
C ARG A 149 -32.65 -14.79 16.17
N GLY A 150 -33.44 -14.84 15.09
CA GLY A 150 -34.53 -13.89 14.84
C GLY A 150 -34.12 -12.51 14.35
N LYS A 151 -32.81 -12.20 14.33
CA LYS A 151 -32.26 -10.92 13.81
C LYS A 151 -31.56 -11.09 12.45
N VAL A 152 -31.00 -12.28 12.18
CA VAL A 152 -30.34 -12.59 10.91
C VAL A 152 -31.38 -12.64 9.79
N LEU A 153 -31.08 -11.96 8.71
CA LEU A 153 -31.85 -11.97 7.47
C LEU A 153 -31.17 -12.89 6.46
N GLN A 154 -31.98 -13.47 5.57
CA GLN A 154 -31.50 -14.27 4.43
C GLN A 154 -31.93 -13.63 3.12
N VAL A 155 -31.07 -13.76 2.10
CA VAL A 155 -31.31 -13.28 0.73
C VAL A 155 -30.90 -14.39 -0.25
N ASP A 156 -31.81 -14.84 -1.11
CA ASP A 156 -31.47 -15.70 -2.24
C ASP A 156 -30.91 -14.84 -3.37
N LEU A 157 -29.58 -14.75 -3.45
CA LEU A 157 -28.89 -13.95 -4.45
C LEU A 157 -29.15 -14.43 -5.88
N LYS A 158 -29.29 -15.77 -6.07
CA LYS A 158 -29.55 -16.35 -7.41
C LYS A 158 -30.92 -15.97 -7.93
N ALA A 159 -31.95 -15.95 -7.07
CA ALA A 159 -33.29 -15.49 -7.42
C ALA A 159 -33.32 -14.04 -7.91
N HIS A 160 -32.31 -13.24 -7.54
CA HIS A 160 -32.15 -11.85 -7.95
C HIS A 160 -31.09 -11.65 -9.04
N GLY A 161 -30.68 -12.73 -9.72
CA GLY A 161 -29.74 -12.70 -10.85
C GLY A 161 -28.28 -12.49 -10.47
N ILE A 162 -27.91 -12.63 -9.19
CA ILE A 162 -26.52 -12.62 -8.73
C ILE A 162 -26.07 -14.07 -8.58
N THR A 163 -25.38 -14.62 -9.59
CA THR A 163 -24.98 -16.03 -9.67
C THR A 163 -23.49 -16.26 -9.58
N ASP A 164 -22.68 -15.23 -9.84
CA ASP A 164 -21.22 -15.27 -9.73
C ASP A 164 -20.76 -14.65 -8.41
N PHE A 165 -20.39 -15.49 -7.46
CA PHE A 165 -19.90 -15.07 -6.13
C PHE A 165 -18.36 -14.99 -6.05
N GLY A 166 -17.65 -15.31 -7.13
CA GLY A 166 -16.20 -15.53 -7.11
C GLY A 166 -15.81 -16.69 -6.21
N GLN A 167 -14.51 -16.95 -6.12
CA GLN A 167 -13.98 -17.94 -5.20
C GLN A 167 -13.55 -17.25 -3.91
N MET A 168 -13.84 -17.89 -2.77
CA MET A 168 -13.27 -17.43 -1.52
C MET A 168 -11.75 -17.61 -1.58
N SER A 169 -11.03 -16.52 -1.44
CA SER A 169 -9.58 -16.46 -1.61
C SER A 169 -9.01 -15.23 -0.93
N ILE A 170 -7.82 -15.36 -0.37
CA ILE A 170 -7.09 -14.23 0.24
C ILE A 170 -6.80 -13.11 -0.77
N SER A 171 -6.63 -13.42 -2.05
CA SER A 171 -6.23 -12.46 -3.09
C SER A 171 -7.15 -12.40 -4.31
N GLY A 172 -8.03 -13.39 -4.51
CA GLY A 172 -8.92 -13.46 -5.67
C GLY A 172 -10.15 -12.55 -5.54
N PRO A 173 -10.83 -12.26 -6.65
CA PRO A 173 -12.05 -11.47 -6.65
C PRO A 173 -13.22 -12.29 -6.07
N MET A 174 -13.62 -12.04 -4.83
CA MET A 174 -14.80 -12.63 -4.20
C MET A 174 -15.89 -11.58 -4.00
N LEU A 175 -17.15 -12.02 -3.96
CA LEU A 175 -18.26 -11.16 -3.57
C LEU A 175 -18.07 -10.73 -2.12
N GLU A 176 -18.23 -9.45 -1.85
CA GLU A 176 -18.14 -8.83 -0.53
C GLU A 176 -19.31 -7.85 -0.35
N LEU A 177 -19.63 -7.54 0.90
CA LEU A 177 -20.65 -6.59 1.27
C LEU A 177 -20.06 -5.29 1.81
N PHE A 178 -20.71 -4.17 1.50
CA PHE A 178 -20.28 -2.84 1.93
C PHE A 178 -21.47 -1.99 2.39
N CYS A 179 -21.27 -1.19 3.43
CA CYS A 179 -22.24 -0.25 3.95
C CYS A 179 -21.52 1.01 4.44
N LYS A 180 -22.07 2.20 4.18
CA LYS A 180 -21.49 3.49 4.61
C LYS A 180 -20.01 3.68 4.18
N GLY A 181 -19.62 3.15 3.01
CA GLY A 181 -18.23 3.21 2.53
C GLY A 181 -17.25 2.39 3.36
N LYS A 182 -17.72 1.30 3.98
CA LYS A 182 -16.91 0.36 4.74
C LYS A 182 -17.25 -1.08 4.38
N ARG A 183 -16.23 -1.91 4.33
CA ARG A 183 -16.38 -3.36 4.16
C ARG A 183 -17.10 -3.97 5.35
N LEU A 184 -18.18 -4.74 5.12
CA LEU A 184 -18.83 -5.56 6.14
C LEU A 184 -18.01 -6.83 6.38
N GLN A 185 -17.96 -7.25 7.64
CA GLN A 185 -17.13 -8.38 8.05
C GLN A 185 -17.75 -9.71 7.62
N LEU A 186 -17.02 -10.48 6.81
CA LEU A 186 -17.32 -11.91 6.65
C LEU A 186 -17.24 -12.56 8.05
N SER A 187 -18.27 -13.31 8.44
CA SER A 187 -18.36 -13.94 9.76
C SER A 187 -17.05 -14.61 10.16
N ARG A 188 -16.52 -14.27 11.33
CA ARG A 188 -15.22 -14.76 11.77
C ARG A 188 -15.14 -14.97 13.27
N TRP A 189 -14.19 -15.79 13.67
CA TRP A 189 -13.84 -15.94 15.09
C TRP A 189 -12.31 -15.97 15.28
N PRO A 190 -11.79 -15.21 16.29
CA PRO A 190 -12.49 -14.19 17.08
C PRO A 190 -12.90 -12.97 16.24
N ASN A 191 -13.91 -12.22 16.66
CA ASN A 191 -14.42 -11.04 15.95
C ASN A 191 -13.37 -9.94 15.76
N LYS A 192 -12.45 -9.81 16.71
CA LYS A 192 -11.31 -8.90 16.64
C LYS A 192 -10.04 -9.63 17.06
N GLY A 193 -8.90 -9.19 16.52
CA GLY A 193 -7.61 -9.78 16.86
C GLY A 193 -7.45 -11.21 16.35
N TRP A 194 -6.75 -12.04 17.10
CA TRP A 194 -6.27 -13.36 16.70
C TRP A 194 -6.41 -14.34 17.85
N THR A 195 -6.54 -15.63 17.54
CA THR A 195 -6.28 -16.74 18.45
C THR A 195 -4.93 -17.38 18.11
N HIS A 196 -4.47 -18.34 18.93
CA HIS A 196 -3.12 -18.91 18.77
C HIS A 196 -3.17 -20.40 18.48
N ILE A 197 -2.14 -20.84 17.74
CA ILE A 197 -1.87 -22.25 17.50
C ILE A 197 -1.29 -22.86 18.78
N GLY A 198 -1.91 -23.92 19.27
CA GLY A 198 -1.44 -24.71 20.40
C GLY A 198 -0.28 -25.64 20.01
N GLN A 199 -0.21 -26.83 20.61
CA GLN A 199 0.80 -27.84 20.28
C GLN A 199 0.57 -28.39 18.85
N ILE A 200 1.65 -28.65 18.13
CA ILE A 200 1.60 -29.26 16.81
C ILE A 200 1.62 -30.78 16.98
N VAL A 201 0.77 -31.45 16.24
CA VAL A 201 0.63 -32.92 16.30
C VAL A 201 1.37 -33.55 15.13
N GLU A 202 2.47 -34.22 15.42
CA GLU A 202 3.12 -35.11 14.47
C GLU A 202 2.47 -36.50 14.52
N VAL A 203 2.09 -37.02 13.35
CA VAL A 203 1.55 -38.37 13.21
C VAL A 203 2.57 -39.19 12.44
N GLY A 204 3.15 -40.18 13.10
CA GLY A 204 4.07 -41.14 12.49
C GLY A 204 3.35 -42.08 11.49
N LYS A 205 4.11 -42.70 10.62
CA LYS A 205 3.57 -43.68 9.65
C LYS A 205 2.91 -44.90 10.32
N ASP A 206 3.32 -45.19 11.53
CA ASP A 206 2.78 -46.23 12.41
C ASP A 206 1.55 -45.77 13.21
N GLY A 207 1.07 -44.56 12.99
CA GLY A 207 -0.02 -43.94 13.74
C GLY A 207 0.39 -43.38 15.10
N SER A 208 1.65 -43.43 15.47
CA SER A 208 2.15 -42.77 16.68
C SER A 208 1.94 -41.25 16.63
N ARG A 209 1.71 -40.65 17.79
CA ARG A 209 1.39 -39.21 17.89
C ARG A 209 2.34 -38.55 18.88
N ARG A 210 2.93 -37.47 18.45
CA ARG A 210 3.85 -36.66 19.28
C ARG A 210 3.48 -35.20 19.21
N LEU A 211 3.52 -34.51 20.35
CA LEU A 211 3.32 -33.06 20.44
C LEU A 211 4.67 -32.35 20.32
N VAL A 212 4.73 -31.36 19.45
CA VAL A 212 5.94 -30.55 19.19
C VAL A 212 5.60 -29.07 19.07
N ASP A 213 6.61 -28.21 19.18
CA ASP A 213 6.43 -26.77 19.07
C ASP A 213 6.45 -26.25 17.62
N GLY A 214 6.84 -27.06 16.66
CA GLY A 214 6.81 -26.69 15.25
C GLY A 214 7.14 -27.87 14.33
N ASN A 215 6.51 -27.88 13.15
CA ASN A 215 6.76 -28.88 12.12
C ASN A 215 6.63 -28.26 10.73
N LYS A 216 7.69 -28.32 9.93
CA LYS A 216 7.74 -27.81 8.54
C LYS A 216 6.82 -28.55 7.58
N GLN A 217 6.43 -29.77 7.92
CA GLN A 217 5.48 -30.62 7.17
C GLN A 217 4.19 -30.86 7.94
N GLY A 218 3.99 -30.11 9.05
CA GLY A 218 2.84 -30.26 9.92
C GLY A 218 1.59 -29.60 9.34
N LYS A 219 0.43 -30.26 9.53
CA LYS A 219 -0.86 -29.70 9.19
C LYS A 219 -1.93 -29.91 10.28
N THR A 220 -1.56 -30.47 11.43
CA THR A 220 -2.47 -30.72 12.56
C THR A 220 -1.95 -30.02 13.81
N PHE A 221 -2.81 -29.30 14.48
CA PHE A 221 -2.49 -28.60 15.72
C PHE A 221 -3.64 -28.63 16.72
N GLN A 222 -3.32 -28.47 17.99
CA GLN A 222 -4.33 -28.31 19.03
C GLN A 222 -4.82 -26.87 19.09
N TYR A 223 -6.14 -26.71 19.20
CA TYR A 223 -6.76 -25.40 19.39
C TYR A 223 -7.06 -25.13 20.87
N GLU A 224 -7.12 -23.85 21.24
CA GLU A 224 -7.43 -23.41 22.59
C GLU A 224 -8.95 -23.19 22.78
N GLY A 225 -9.45 -23.39 24.01
CA GLY A 225 -10.86 -23.21 24.34
C GLY A 225 -11.78 -24.30 23.78
N ASP A 226 -13.06 -23.95 23.56
CA ASP A 226 -14.10 -24.86 23.09
C ASP A 226 -14.87 -24.35 21.88
N ARG A 227 -14.57 -23.15 21.39
CA ARG A 227 -15.31 -22.53 20.29
C ARG A 227 -15.36 -23.40 19.01
N PRO A 228 -14.28 -24.06 18.57
CA PRO A 228 -14.30 -24.92 17.38
C PRO A 228 -15.25 -26.11 17.44
N LYS A 229 -15.77 -26.50 18.63
CA LYS A 229 -16.82 -27.52 18.74
C LYS A 229 -18.12 -27.14 18.02
N ARG A 230 -18.38 -25.84 17.86
CA ARG A 230 -19.57 -25.33 17.14
C ARG A 230 -19.46 -25.51 15.63
N TRP A 231 -18.26 -25.65 15.09
CA TRP A 231 -17.98 -25.63 13.66
C TRP A 231 -18.02 -26.99 12.97
N ILE A 232 -18.32 -28.07 13.69
CA ILE A 232 -18.28 -29.46 13.17
C ILE A 232 -19.24 -29.69 11.99
N ASN A 233 -20.31 -28.92 11.89
CA ASN A 233 -21.28 -28.97 10.80
C ASN A 233 -21.05 -27.84 9.76
N ALA A 234 -20.02 -27.03 9.90
CA ALA A 234 -19.73 -25.96 8.99
C ALA A 234 -18.96 -26.49 7.76
N ASP A 235 -19.37 -26.03 6.60
CA ASP A 235 -18.73 -26.32 5.32
C ASP A 235 -17.97 -25.10 4.82
N GLN A 236 -16.85 -25.31 4.15
CA GLN A 236 -16.04 -24.25 3.56
C GLN A 236 -15.40 -23.28 4.58
N ILE A 237 -15.03 -23.76 5.76
CA ILE A 237 -14.27 -22.97 6.73
C ILE A 237 -12.87 -22.71 6.21
N GLU A 238 -12.43 -21.47 6.26
CA GLU A 238 -11.03 -21.10 6.03
C GLU A 238 -10.40 -20.52 7.28
N LEU A 239 -9.17 -20.89 7.54
CA LEU A 239 -8.35 -20.27 8.55
C LEU A 239 -7.38 -19.31 7.88
N HIS A 240 -7.38 -18.06 8.29
CA HIS A 240 -6.37 -17.07 7.93
C HIS A 240 -5.32 -17.05 9.02
N GLY A 241 -4.09 -17.36 8.72
CA GLY A 241 -3.05 -17.44 9.73
C GLY A 241 -1.65 -17.05 9.26
N PHE A 242 -0.83 -16.71 10.26
CA PHE A 242 0.62 -16.61 10.17
C PHE A 242 1.19 -17.93 10.70
N TRP A 243 1.40 -18.89 9.84
CA TRP A 243 1.59 -20.28 10.23
C TRP A 243 2.96 -20.60 10.81
N TRP A 244 4.01 -19.97 10.25
CA TRP A 244 5.40 -20.16 10.70
C TRP A 244 6.12 -18.83 10.92
N TYR A 245 6.01 -17.91 9.96
CA TYR A 245 6.68 -16.63 9.97
C TYR A 245 5.68 -15.50 10.26
N GLY A 246 6.09 -14.47 11.02
CA GLY A 246 5.26 -13.31 11.31
C GLY A 246 5.09 -12.34 10.13
N TRP A 247 5.69 -12.66 8.99
CA TRP A 247 5.67 -11.86 7.76
C TRP A 247 5.07 -12.60 6.55
N VAL A 248 4.44 -13.76 6.75
CA VAL A 248 3.70 -14.52 5.71
C VAL A 248 2.34 -14.94 6.24
N ASP A 249 1.28 -14.48 5.60
CA ASP A 249 -0.09 -14.89 5.88
C ASP A 249 -0.65 -15.78 4.75
N GLU A 250 -1.48 -16.74 5.12
CA GLU A 250 -2.09 -17.69 4.18
C GLU A 250 -3.48 -18.11 4.65
N HIS A 251 -4.41 -18.27 3.71
CA HIS A 251 -5.68 -18.96 3.95
C HIS A 251 -5.53 -20.46 3.71
N VAL A 252 -5.97 -21.25 4.67
CA VAL A 252 -5.96 -22.71 4.55
C VAL A 252 -7.29 -23.30 5.03
N LYS A 253 -7.87 -24.19 4.25
CA LYS A 253 -9.13 -24.85 4.59
C LYS A 253 -8.94 -25.89 5.68
N ILE A 254 -9.97 -26.09 6.48
CA ILE A 254 -10.03 -27.18 7.46
C ILE A 254 -10.43 -28.48 6.74
N GLU A 255 -9.67 -29.56 6.98
CA GLU A 255 -10.01 -30.91 6.57
C GLU A 255 -10.90 -31.56 7.62
N ARG A 256 -10.55 -31.40 8.91
CA ARG A 256 -11.24 -32.07 10.03
C ARG A 256 -11.04 -31.32 11.34
N ILE A 257 -12.06 -31.36 12.19
CA ILE A 257 -12.03 -30.93 13.59
C ILE A 257 -12.28 -32.16 14.46
N ASP A 258 -11.34 -32.48 15.36
CA ASP A 258 -11.49 -33.49 16.40
C ASP A 258 -11.78 -32.76 17.73
N THR A 259 -13.02 -32.86 18.17
CA THR A 259 -13.50 -32.14 19.37
C THR A 259 -13.09 -32.80 20.68
N GLU A 260 -12.78 -34.10 20.67
CA GLU A 260 -12.30 -34.83 21.86
C GLU A 260 -10.83 -34.48 22.14
N ARG A 261 -10.01 -34.49 21.10
CA ARG A 261 -8.58 -34.15 21.20
C ARG A 261 -8.29 -32.68 21.09
N LYS A 262 -9.30 -31.88 20.79
CA LYS A 262 -9.18 -30.42 20.50
C LYS A 262 -8.19 -30.16 19.36
N GLU A 263 -8.30 -30.86 18.25
CA GLU A 263 -7.39 -30.77 17.14
C GLU A 263 -8.08 -30.27 15.86
N ILE A 264 -7.38 -29.40 15.13
CA ILE A 264 -7.72 -29.00 13.76
C ILE A 264 -6.67 -29.58 12.82
N THR A 265 -7.13 -30.29 11.79
CA THR A 265 -6.30 -30.76 10.69
C THR A 265 -6.61 -29.89 9.45
N LEU A 266 -5.58 -29.33 8.83
CA LEU A 266 -5.68 -28.54 7.61
C LEU A 266 -5.67 -29.43 6.38
N VAL A 267 -6.29 -28.99 5.28
CA VAL A 267 -6.29 -29.70 3.99
C VAL A 267 -4.86 -29.86 3.45
N GLN A 268 -4.04 -28.84 3.62
CA GLN A 268 -2.65 -28.81 3.14
C GLN A 268 -1.70 -28.29 4.20
N VAL A 269 -0.42 -28.55 4.01
CA VAL A 269 0.65 -27.93 4.81
C VAL A 269 0.77 -26.48 4.37
N PRO A 270 0.67 -25.50 5.29
CA PRO A 270 0.94 -24.10 4.97
C PRO A 270 2.38 -23.86 4.50
N GLY A 271 2.60 -22.82 3.73
CA GLY A 271 3.93 -22.45 3.28
C GLY A 271 4.89 -22.20 4.45
N GLY A 272 5.91 -23.07 4.58
CA GLY A 272 6.86 -23.05 5.70
C GLY A 272 6.47 -23.90 6.91
N GLY A 273 5.31 -24.58 6.91
CA GLY A 273 4.83 -25.44 8.00
C GLY A 273 4.03 -24.69 9.06
N ILE A 274 3.83 -25.32 10.22
CA ILE A 274 3.09 -24.73 11.35
C ILE A 274 3.97 -24.67 12.62
N ARG A 275 3.76 -23.63 13.42
CA ARG A 275 4.51 -23.37 14.63
C ARG A 275 3.59 -22.94 15.77
N ARG A 276 3.84 -23.43 16.98
CA ARG A 276 3.13 -23.05 18.19
C ARG A 276 3.23 -21.54 18.47
N LYS A 277 2.18 -20.97 19.05
CA LYS A 277 2.03 -19.55 19.38
C LYS A 277 1.93 -18.61 18.17
N GLN A 278 1.94 -19.14 16.97
CA GLN A 278 1.55 -18.35 15.79
C GLN A 278 0.05 -18.09 15.85
N TRP A 279 -0.42 -17.08 15.15
CA TRP A 279 -1.77 -16.55 15.29
C TRP A 279 -2.61 -16.76 14.03
N TYR A 280 -3.90 -17.01 14.23
CA TYR A 280 -4.87 -17.23 13.17
C TYR A 280 -6.26 -16.77 13.60
N TYR A 281 -7.18 -16.68 12.65
CA TYR A 281 -8.62 -16.60 12.88
C TYR A 281 -9.38 -17.46 11.86
N ALA A 282 -10.60 -17.86 12.22
CA ALA A 282 -11.48 -18.64 11.34
C ALA A 282 -12.46 -17.72 10.60
N LEU A 283 -12.80 -18.04 9.36
CA LEU A 283 -13.66 -17.27 8.47
C LEU A 283 -14.77 -18.13 7.86
N ASN A 284 -15.85 -17.44 7.44
CA ASN A 284 -16.96 -18.03 6.70
C ASN A 284 -17.72 -19.07 7.52
N LEU A 285 -18.18 -18.65 8.67
CA LEU A 285 -18.85 -19.49 9.66
C LEU A 285 -20.24 -18.93 9.95
N LEU A 286 -21.31 -19.66 9.57
CA LEU A 286 -22.68 -19.27 9.90
C LEU A 286 -22.88 -19.18 11.42
N GLU A 287 -22.19 -20.05 12.17
CA GLU A 287 -22.18 -20.16 13.62
C GLU A 287 -21.57 -18.93 14.32
N GLU A 288 -20.83 -18.11 13.59
CA GLU A 288 -20.11 -16.94 14.12
C GLU A 288 -20.69 -15.61 13.63
N ILE A 289 -21.94 -15.62 13.15
CA ILE A 289 -22.69 -14.38 12.95
C ILE A 289 -23.25 -13.94 14.31
N ASP A 290 -22.57 -13.03 14.98
CA ASP A 290 -22.96 -12.56 16.31
C ASP A 290 -22.85 -11.03 16.51
N GLN A 291 -22.34 -10.28 15.49
CA GLN A 291 -22.27 -8.83 15.52
C GLN A 291 -22.94 -8.18 14.30
N PRO A 292 -23.56 -6.98 14.47
CA PRO A 292 -24.14 -6.23 13.37
C PRO A 292 -23.14 -6.01 12.21
N GLY A 293 -23.57 -6.30 10.99
CA GLY A 293 -22.76 -6.21 9.79
C GLY A 293 -22.04 -7.50 9.42
N GLU A 294 -22.07 -8.54 10.27
CA GLU A 294 -21.52 -9.83 9.91
C GLU A 294 -22.41 -10.60 8.96
N TRP A 295 -21.76 -11.29 8.01
CA TRP A 295 -22.45 -12.04 6.96
C TRP A 295 -21.74 -13.35 6.63
N TYR A 296 -22.54 -14.29 6.13
CA TYR A 296 -22.10 -15.59 5.60
C TYR A 296 -22.79 -15.86 4.27
N LEU A 297 -22.07 -16.38 3.29
CA LEU A 297 -22.63 -16.80 2.02
C LEU A 297 -22.46 -18.31 1.83
N ASP A 298 -23.58 -19.03 1.79
CA ASP A 298 -23.58 -20.39 1.27
C ASP A 298 -23.45 -20.36 -0.26
N ARG A 299 -22.25 -20.61 -0.74
CA ARG A 299 -21.92 -20.57 -2.17
C ARG A 299 -22.57 -21.70 -2.98
N LYS A 300 -23.02 -22.78 -2.34
CA LYS A 300 -23.72 -23.89 -3.01
C LYS A 300 -25.15 -23.47 -3.36
N THR A 301 -25.88 -22.99 -2.39
CA THR A 301 -27.25 -22.53 -2.58
C THR A 301 -27.36 -21.14 -3.17
N GLY A 302 -26.44 -20.25 -2.87
CA GLY A 302 -26.47 -18.82 -3.18
C GLY A 302 -27.23 -17.99 -2.15
N VAL A 303 -27.52 -18.56 -0.99
CA VAL A 303 -28.20 -17.86 0.10
C VAL A 303 -27.18 -17.10 0.95
N LEU A 304 -27.38 -15.79 1.00
CA LEU A 304 -26.65 -14.88 1.87
C LEU A 304 -27.38 -14.78 3.22
N TYR A 305 -26.65 -14.88 4.32
CA TYR A 305 -27.11 -14.62 5.67
C TYR A 305 -26.40 -13.37 6.20
N LEU A 306 -27.16 -12.40 6.71
CA LEU A 306 -26.65 -11.12 7.17
C LEU A 306 -27.29 -10.75 8.50
N LEU A 307 -26.50 -10.45 9.52
CA LEU A 307 -26.97 -9.70 10.67
C LEU A 307 -26.91 -8.20 10.29
N PRO A 308 -28.06 -7.53 10.10
CA PRO A 308 -28.07 -6.20 9.52
C PRO A 308 -27.11 -5.23 10.21
N PRO A 309 -26.36 -4.41 9.46
CA PRO A 309 -25.56 -3.35 10.05
C PRO A 309 -26.45 -2.25 10.64
N GLU A 310 -25.89 -1.44 11.52
CA GLU A 310 -26.59 -0.30 12.10
C GLU A 310 -27.06 0.68 11.00
N GLY A 311 -28.33 1.06 11.08
CA GLY A 311 -29.00 1.95 10.13
C GLY A 311 -29.68 1.23 8.96
N PHE A 312 -29.51 -0.07 8.77
CA PHE A 312 -30.28 -0.81 7.78
C PHE A 312 -31.78 -0.86 8.15
N PRO A 313 -32.77 -0.64 7.23
CA PRO A 313 -32.62 -0.55 5.78
C PRO A 313 -32.37 0.86 5.21
N ASP A 314 -32.41 1.92 6.00
CA ASP A 314 -32.23 3.30 5.53
C ASP A 314 -30.84 3.53 4.94
N GLU A 315 -29.83 2.87 5.51
CA GLU A 315 -28.48 2.83 4.96
C GLU A 315 -28.30 1.63 4.02
N PRO A 316 -28.02 1.86 2.73
CA PRO A 316 -27.96 0.80 1.75
C PRO A 316 -26.75 -0.11 1.95
N VAL A 317 -26.98 -1.40 1.84
CA VAL A 317 -25.94 -2.42 1.72
C VAL A 317 -25.72 -2.75 0.25
N PHE A 318 -24.48 -2.69 -0.20
CA PHE A 318 -24.08 -3.06 -1.55
C PHE A 318 -23.32 -4.37 -1.57
N CYS A 319 -23.57 -5.21 -2.57
CA CYS A 319 -22.72 -6.37 -2.86
C CYS A 319 -21.90 -6.14 -4.12
N SER A 320 -20.61 -6.42 -4.07
CA SER A 320 -19.71 -6.27 -5.22
C SER A 320 -19.97 -7.39 -6.23
N THR A 321 -20.29 -7.04 -7.46
CA THR A 321 -20.56 -8.00 -8.55
C THR A 321 -19.57 -7.88 -9.70
N LEU A 322 -19.02 -6.68 -9.95
CA LEU A 322 -18.09 -6.44 -11.03
C LEU A 322 -16.68 -6.98 -10.67
N ALA A 323 -16.21 -7.95 -11.46
CA ALA A 323 -14.86 -8.49 -11.32
C ALA A 323 -13.80 -7.74 -12.16
N LYS A 324 -14.25 -7.02 -13.19
CA LYS A 324 -13.41 -6.18 -14.06
C LYS A 324 -13.17 -4.81 -13.41
N PRO A 325 -12.12 -4.06 -13.82
CA PRO A 325 -11.93 -2.70 -13.35
C PRO A 325 -13.14 -1.79 -13.64
N LEU A 326 -13.41 -0.85 -12.73
CA LEU A 326 -14.43 0.19 -12.95
C LEU A 326 -14.04 1.14 -14.09
N LEU A 327 -12.75 1.51 -14.12
CA LEU A 327 -12.18 2.46 -15.07
C LEU A 327 -10.87 1.93 -15.63
N VAL A 328 -10.69 2.06 -16.94
CA VAL A 328 -9.42 1.76 -17.62
C VAL A 328 -9.05 2.93 -18.53
N LEU A 329 -7.84 3.43 -18.38
CA LEU A 329 -7.17 4.34 -19.31
C LEU A 329 -6.06 3.54 -19.99
N ASP A 330 -6.32 3.07 -21.21
CA ASP A 330 -5.40 2.23 -21.98
C ASP A 330 -4.64 3.05 -23.03
N HIS A 331 -3.35 3.29 -22.80
CA HIS A 331 -2.47 4.09 -23.67
C HIS A 331 -3.00 5.50 -23.98
N THR A 332 -3.88 6.04 -23.15
CA THR A 332 -4.36 7.42 -23.28
C THR A 332 -3.29 8.44 -22.91
N SER A 333 -3.46 9.67 -23.36
CA SER A 333 -2.60 10.79 -22.97
C SER A 333 -3.43 12.04 -22.70
N HIS A 334 -3.02 12.86 -21.72
CA HIS A 334 -3.66 14.11 -21.35
C HIS A 334 -5.16 13.95 -21.01
N VAL A 335 -5.50 12.87 -20.31
CA VAL A 335 -6.84 12.60 -19.77
C VAL A 335 -6.81 12.77 -18.26
N THR A 336 -7.77 13.51 -17.72
CA THR A 336 -7.96 13.67 -16.27
C THR A 336 -9.33 13.15 -15.86
N VAL A 337 -9.35 12.30 -14.83
CA VAL A 337 -10.58 11.92 -14.12
C VAL A 337 -10.56 12.58 -12.76
N ARG A 338 -11.60 13.39 -12.43
CA ARG A 338 -11.56 14.27 -11.27
C ARG A 338 -12.84 14.26 -10.46
N GLY A 339 -12.69 14.13 -9.12
CA GLY A 339 -13.80 14.35 -8.17
C GLY A 339 -14.88 13.29 -8.18
N LEU A 340 -14.60 12.09 -8.66
CA LEU A 340 -15.55 10.97 -8.69
C LEU A 340 -15.32 10.05 -7.49
N THR A 341 -16.38 9.39 -7.02
CA THR A 341 -16.29 8.25 -6.12
C THR A 341 -16.39 6.95 -6.95
N LEU A 342 -15.34 6.13 -6.88
CA LEU A 342 -15.27 4.82 -7.55
C LEU A 342 -15.21 3.74 -6.47
N GLU A 343 -16.23 2.87 -6.43
CA GLU A 343 -16.42 2.01 -5.27
C GLU A 343 -17.13 0.69 -5.58
N VAL A 344 -17.10 -0.24 -4.63
CA VAL A 344 -17.86 -1.50 -4.62
C VAL A 344 -17.53 -2.38 -5.83
N THR A 345 -16.25 -2.70 -6.02
CA THR A 345 -15.85 -3.73 -6.99
C THR A 345 -15.10 -4.86 -6.31
N ARG A 346 -15.28 -6.09 -6.76
CA ARG A 346 -14.56 -7.25 -6.21
C ARG A 346 -13.18 -7.47 -6.84
N GLY A 347 -12.91 -6.85 -7.98
CA GLY A 347 -11.62 -6.88 -8.68
C GLY A 347 -10.77 -5.65 -8.42
N VAL A 348 -9.90 -5.34 -9.38
CA VAL A 348 -9.12 -4.09 -9.42
C VAL A 348 -10.06 -2.91 -9.63
N GLY A 349 -9.83 -1.80 -8.95
CA GLY A 349 -10.65 -0.59 -9.10
C GLY A 349 -10.38 0.13 -10.41
N ILE A 350 -9.15 0.57 -10.62
CA ILE A 350 -8.76 1.45 -11.74
C ILE A 350 -7.45 0.94 -12.36
N VAL A 351 -7.33 1.03 -13.69
CA VAL A 351 -6.08 0.74 -14.41
C VAL A 351 -5.70 1.94 -15.28
N LEU A 352 -4.48 2.42 -15.13
CA LEU A 352 -3.80 3.34 -16.04
C LEU A 352 -2.68 2.55 -16.74
N GLY A 353 -2.95 2.06 -17.95
CA GLY A 353 -2.01 1.27 -18.73
C GLY A 353 -1.30 2.12 -19.77
N GLY A 354 0.02 2.30 -19.65
CA GLY A 354 0.81 3.09 -20.61
C GLY A 354 0.41 4.58 -20.66
N GLY A 355 0.57 5.19 -21.84
CA GLY A 355 0.21 6.58 -22.10
C GLY A 355 1.02 7.62 -21.33
N THR A 356 0.59 8.88 -21.42
CA THR A 356 1.35 9.97 -20.78
C THR A 356 0.45 11.06 -20.21
N HIS A 357 0.88 11.70 -19.10
CA HIS A 357 0.21 12.87 -18.53
C HIS A 357 -1.27 12.63 -18.15
N ASN A 358 -1.63 11.38 -17.83
CA ASN A 358 -2.95 11.08 -17.31
C ASN A 358 -3.02 11.36 -15.81
N ARG A 359 -4.18 11.77 -15.32
CA ARG A 359 -4.39 12.08 -13.91
C ARG A 359 -5.67 11.48 -13.35
N LEU A 360 -5.54 10.87 -12.18
CA LEU A 360 -6.65 10.62 -11.28
C LEU A 360 -6.54 11.65 -10.16
N ALA A 361 -7.51 12.58 -10.05
CA ALA A 361 -7.35 13.78 -9.25
C ALA A 361 -8.55 14.05 -8.34
N GLY A 362 -8.32 14.22 -7.03
CA GLY A 362 -9.38 14.53 -6.06
C GLY A 362 -10.52 13.54 -6.04
N CYS A 363 -10.26 12.27 -6.34
CA CYS A 363 -11.25 11.20 -6.33
C CYS A 363 -11.32 10.49 -4.98
N ILE A 364 -12.45 9.87 -4.67
CA ILE A 364 -12.58 8.89 -3.60
C ILE A 364 -12.56 7.50 -4.25
N VAL A 365 -11.62 6.64 -3.82
CA VAL A 365 -11.53 5.25 -4.29
C VAL A 365 -11.61 4.34 -3.07
N ARG A 366 -12.71 3.60 -2.94
CA ARG A 366 -12.98 2.81 -1.72
C ARG A 366 -13.76 1.54 -2.00
N ASP A 367 -13.85 0.67 -1.00
CA ASP A 367 -14.64 -0.56 -1.10
C ASP A 367 -14.20 -1.43 -2.29
N ILE A 368 -12.89 -1.54 -2.48
CA ILE A 368 -12.26 -2.28 -3.57
C ILE A 368 -11.80 -3.65 -3.07
N GLY A 369 -12.23 -4.72 -3.74
CA GLY A 369 -11.93 -6.09 -3.30
C GLY A 369 -10.49 -6.55 -3.56
N SER A 370 -9.77 -5.93 -4.52
CA SER A 370 -8.37 -6.23 -4.84
C SER A 370 -7.51 -4.97 -4.76
N ASP A 371 -6.60 -4.74 -5.72
CA ASP A 371 -5.80 -3.51 -5.80
C ASP A 371 -6.70 -2.32 -6.19
N ALA A 372 -6.53 -1.17 -5.54
CA ALA A 372 -7.38 -0.03 -5.87
C ALA A 372 -6.99 0.60 -7.20
N ILE A 373 -5.70 0.83 -7.45
CA ILE A 373 -5.20 1.47 -8.66
C ILE A 373 -3.97 0.72 -9.15
N VAL A 374 -3.95 0.40 -10.44
CA VAL A 374 -2.77 -0.15 -11.12
C VAL A 374 -2.31 0.87 -12.16
N MET A 375 -1.11 1.43 -11.96
CA MET A 375 -0.42 2.26 -12.92
C MET A 375 0.68 1.42 -13.56
N ASP A 376 0.43 0.91 -14.76
CA ASP A 376 1.36 0.01 -15.44
C ASP A 376 2.04 0.71 -16.62
N HIS A 377 3.36 0.95 -16.47
CA HIS A 377 4.15 1.73 -17.42
C HIS A 377 3.69 3.20 -17.55
N GLY A 378 3.89 3.81 -18.73
CA GLY A 378 3.54 5.21 -18.97
C GLY A 378 4.56 6.22 -18.41
N ILE A 379 4.36 7.48 -18.75
CA ILE A 379 5.26 8.58 -18.41
C ILE A 379 4.43 9.76 -17.87
N GLU A 380 4.86 10.32 -16.72
CA GLU A 380 4.26 11.49 -16.10
C GLU A 380 2.75 11.34 -15.77
N ASN A 381 2.31 10.10 -15.52
CA ASN A 381 0.99 9.81 -15.00
C ASN A 381 0.94 10.08 -13.48
N ALA A 382 -0.22 10.51 -12.97
CA ALA A 382 -0.34 10.89 -11.58
C ALA A 382 -1.65 10.42 -10.91
N VAL A 383 -1.52 10.01 -9.62
CA VAL A 383 -2.63 9.94 -8.66
C VAL A 383 -2.42 11.08 -7.67
N VAL A 384 -3.32 12.06 -7.63
CA VAL A 384 -3.13 13.30 -6.88
C VAL A 384 -4.38 13.73 -6.12
N GLY A 385 -4.20 14.08 -4.84
CA GLY A 385 -5.27 14.63 -4.01
C GLY A 385 -6.44 13.68 -3.74
N CYS A 386 -6.26 12.37 -3.87
CA CYS A 386 -7.30 11.37 -3.69
C CYS A 386 -7.42 10.88 -2.24
N ASP A 387 -8.63 10.46 -1.86
CA ASP A 387 -8.90 9.70 -0.64
C ASP A 387 -9.12 8.24 -1.01
N ILE A 388 -8.24 7.34 -0.50
CA ILE A 388 -8.24 5.94 -0.92
C ILE A 388 -8.24 5.05 0.31
N HIS A 389 -9.33 4.29 0.50
CA HIS A 389 -9.49 3.51 1.72
C HIS A 389 -10.39 2.27 1.52
N ASP A 390 -10.44 1.40 2.53
CA ASP A 390 -11.22 0.16 2.51
C ASP A 390 -10.88 -0.73 1.30
N VAL A 391 -9.56 -0.95 1.12
CA VAL A 391 -9.00 -1.72 0.01
C VAL A 391 -8.59 -3.12 0.46
N GLY A 392 -8.97 -4.13 -0.30
CA GLY A 392 -8.70 -5.54 0.04
C GLY A 392 -7.23 -5.93 -0.06
N SER A 393 -6.45 -5.27 -0.92
CA SER A 393 -5.06 -5.60 -1.24
C SER A 393 -4.18 -4.34 -1.27
N THR A 394 -3.24 -4.26 -2.24
CA THR A 394 -2.39 -3.08 -2.49
C THR A 394 -3.24 -1.89 -2.93
N VAL A 395 -2.91 -0.68 -2.44
CA VAL A 395 -3.66 0.49 -2.89
C VAL A 395 -3.20 0.92 -4.28
N ILE A 396 -1.93 1.26 -4.46
CA ILE A 396 -1.39 1.69 -5.76
C ILE A 396 -0.22 0.80 -6.14
N ARG A 397 -0.37 0.05 -7.22
CA ARG A 397 0.73 -0.64 -7.89
C ARG A 397 1.26 0.24 -9.00
N LEU A 398 2.56 0.55 -8.97
CA LEU A 398 3.17 1.52 -9.85
C LEU A 398 4.40 0.93 -10.53
N THR A 399 4.37 0.84 -11.86
CA THR A 399 5.53 0.45 -12.66
C THR A 399 5.88 1.52 -13.69
N GLY A 400 7.08 1.49 -14.24
CA GLY A 400 7.47 2.38 -15.32
C GLY A 400 8.94 2.79 -15.31
N GLY A 401 9.36 3.48 -16.37
CA GLY A 401 10.75 3.76 -16.67
C GLY A 401 11.48 2.56 -17.25
N ASN A 402 12.67 2.78 -17.75
CA ASN A 402 13.47 1.74 -18.40
C ASN A 402 14.75 1.49 -17.62
N ARG A 403 14.82 0.36 -16.89
CA ARG A 403 16.02 0.02 -16.11
C ARG A 403 17.25 -0.25 -16.96
N SER A 404 17.10 -0.63 -18.23
CA SER A 404 18.25 -0.85 -19.11
C SER A 404 18.97 0.45 -19.48
N THR A 405 18.22 1.54 -19.62
CA THR A 405 18.72 2.88 -19.97
C THR A 405 18.73 3.85 -18.80
N LEU A 406 18.14 3.48 -17.65
CA LEU A 406 17.86 4.35 -16.49
C LEU A 406 16.98 5.55 -16.82
N GLU A 407 16.17 5.46 -17.88
CA GLU A 407 15.23 6.49 -18.27
C GLU A 407 14.05 6.51 -17.31
N PRO A 408 13.78 7.67 -16.63
CA PRO A 408 12.76 7.75 -15.62
C PRO A 408 11.35 7.85 -16.22
N SER A 409 10.36 7.20 -15.59
CA SER A 409 8.94 7.37 -15.93
C SER A 409 8.36 8.69 -15.43
N LYS A 410 8.88 9.22 -14.31
CA LYS A 410 8.33 10.39 -13.59
C LYS A 410 6.87 10.24 -13.16
N ASN A 411 6.35 9.01 -13.09
CA ASN A 411 5.03 8.77 -12.53
C ASN A 411 5.01 9.13 -11.04
N CYS A 412 3.87 9.64 -10.54
CA CYS A 412 3.84 10.12 -9.18
C CYS A 412 2.52 9.81 -8.42
N VAL A 413 2.68 9.72 -7.10
CA VAL A 413 1.57 9.60 -6.13
C VAL A 413 1.72 10.75 -5.14
N LEU A 414 0.85 11.77 -5.25
CA LEU A 414 1.04 13.06 -4.58
C LEU A 414 -0.19 13.46 -3.78
N ASN A 415 0.02 13.95 -2.56
CA ASN A 415 -1.02 14.64 -1.78
C ASN A 415 -2.28 13.78 -1.56
N ASN A 416 -2.13 12.45 -1.39
CA ASN A 416 -3.25 11.55 -1.15
C ASN A 416 -3.39 11.22 0.35
N HIS A 417 -4.62 10.86 0.75
CA HIS A 417 -4.90 10.25 2.03
C HIS A 417 -5.21 8.76 1.81
N ILE A 418 -4.39 7.88 2.39
CA ILE A 418 -4.45 6.44 2.13
C ILE A 418 -4.52 5.70 3.46
N HIS A 419 -5.60 4.94 3.70
CA HIS A 419 -5.77 4.23 4.97
C HIS A 419 -6.66 2.98 4.83
N HIS A 420 -6.69 2.13 5.88
CA HIS A 420 -7.54 0.94 5.93
C HIS A 420 -7.43 0.05 4.69
N TYR A 421 -6.21 -0.25 4.27
CA TYR A 421 -5.92 -1.13 3.13
C TYR A 421 -5.40 -2.51 3.59
N ALA A 422 -5.12 -3.41 2.63
CA ALA A 422 -4.70 -4.78 2.89
C ALA A 422 -5.66 -5.52 3.82
N GLN A 423 -6.97 -5.29 3.64
CA GLN A 423 -7.97 -5.82 4.58
C GLN A 423 -8.20 -7.32 4.40
N ARG A 424 -7.90 -7.86 3.24
CA ARG A 424 -8.01 -9.30 2.96
C ARG A 424 -6.67 -9.99 3.13
N LYS A 425 -5.74 -9.82 2.22
CA LYS A 425 -4.35 -10.24 2.37
C LYS A 425 -3.61 -9.22 3.23
N LYS A 426 -3.01 -9.69 4.34
CA LYS A 426 -2.46 -8.77 5.36
C LYS A 426 -1.04 -8.34 5.08
N VAL A 427 -0.23 -9.13 4.36
CA VAL A 427 1.19 -8.84 4.15
C VAL A 427 1.55 -8.65 2.68
N TYR A 428 2.63 -7.90 2.43
CA TYR A 428 3.12 -7.53 1.11
C TYR A 428 2.07 -6.83 0.21
N GLN A 429 1.13 -6.14 0.85
CA GLN A 429 0.12 -5.32 0.19
C GLN A 429 0.25 -3.87 0.69
N PRO A 430 1.25 -3.10 0.24
CA PRO A 430 1.48 -1.73 0.71
C PRO A 430 0.47 -0.73 0.16
N ALA A 431 0.45 0.47 0.74
CA ALA A 431 -0.24 1.60 0.14
C ALA A 431 0.32 1.92 -1.25
N VAL A 432 1.64 1.90 -1.41
CA VAL A 432 2.28 2.05 -2.74
C VAL A 432 3.33 0.96 -2.92
N ARG A 433 3.18 0.16 -3.97
CA ARG A 433 4.19 -0.79 -4.45
C ARG A 433 4.75 -0.30 -5.77
N MET A 434 6.04 0.08 -5.80
CA MET A 434 6.64 0.60 -7.01
C MET A 434 7.81 -0.27 -7.51
N TYR A 435 7.96 -0.28 -8.83
CA TYR A 435 9.07 -0.91 -9.52
C TYR A 435 9.44 -0.13 -10.79
N GLY A 436 10.72 0.05 -11.06
CA GLY A 436 11.20 0.67 -12.29
C GLY A 436 12.20 1.79 -12.05
N VAL A 437 12.00 2.97 -12.67
CA VAL A 437 12.94 4.08 -12.57
C VAL A 437 12.24 5.42 -12.39
N GLY A 438 12.67 6.20 -11.39
CA GLY A 438 12.35 7.61 -11.27
C GLY A 438 10.89 7.94 -10.90
N HIS A 439 10.27 7.16 -10.02
CA HIS A 439 8.96 7.46 -9.45
C HIS A 439 9.08 8.43 -8.26
N ARG A 440 8.02 9.20 -8.00
CA ARG A 440 7.94 10.11 -6.86
C ARG A 440 6.70 9.87 -6.02
N ILE A 441 6.89 9.63 -4.73
CA ILE A 441 5.82 9.46 -3.74
C ILE A 441 5.97 10.57 -2.69
N ALA A 442 5.03 11.53 -2.68
CA ALA A 442 5.23 12.70 -1.83
C ALA A 442 3.93 13.28 -1.25
N HIS A 443 4.06 13.88 -0.06
CA HIS A 443 2.97 14.59 0.62
C HIS A 443 1.74 13.72 0.89
N ASN A 444 1.90 12.41 1.01
CA ASN A 444 0.77 11.54 1.34
C ASN A 444 0.66 11.37 2.85
N LEU A 445 -0.58 11.22 3.34
CA LEU A 445 -0.88 10.69 4.67
C LEU A 445 -1.24 9.23 4.54
N ILE A 446 -0.49 8.33 5.20
CA ILE A 446 -0.65 6.87 5.08
C ILE A 446 -0.77 6.27 6.48
N HIS A 447 -1.90 5.58 6.78
CA HIS A 447 -2.09 5.01 8.11
C HIS A 447 -3.08 3.84 8.15
N ASP A 448 -3.20 3.21 9.34
CA ASP A 448 -4.13 2.14 9.65
C ASP A 448 -4.06 0.95 8.69
N ALA A 449 -2.91 0.25 8.73
CA ALA A 449 -2.68 -0.91 7.87
C ALA A 449 -1.92 -2.05 8.56
N PRO A 450 -2.20 -3.29 8.17
CA PRO A 450 -1.60 -4.46 8.82
C PRO A 450 -0.12 -4.67 8.49
N HIS A 451 0.40 -4.05 7.42
CA HIS A 451 1.77 -4.23 6.93
C HIS A 451 2.36 -2.93 6.38
N GLN A 452 3.22 -3.01 5.39
CA GLN A 452 4.02 -1.91 4.81
C GLN A 452 3.17 -0.72 4.33
N ALA A 453 3.73 0.49 4.43
CA ALA A 453 3.21 1.66 3.71
C ALA A 453 3.74 1.71 2.28
N ILE A 454 5.06 1.61 2.08
CA ILE A 454 5.67 1.73 0.76
C ILE A 454 6.67 0.60 0.54
N GLY A 455 6.44 -0.19 -0.51
CA GLY A 455 7.42 -1.12 -1.05
C GLY A 455 8.04 -0.54 -2.31
N TYR A 456 9.38 -0.48 -2.39
CA TYR A 456 10.05 0.12 -3.53
C TYR A 456 11.22 -0.72 -4.03
N ASP A 457 11.18 -1.01 -5.33
CA ASP A 457 12.20 -1.77 -6.03
C ASP A 457 12.59 -1.03 -7.31
N GLY A 458 13.88 -0.94 -7.61
CA GLY A 458 14.39 -0.25 -8.80
C GLY A 458 15.27 0.94 -8.48
N ASN A 459 15.21 1.97 -9.31
CA ASN A 459 16.26 2.98 -9.36
C ASN A 459 15.70 4.42 -9.29
N ASP A 460 16.44 5.29 -8.61
CA ASP A 460 16.23 6.74 -8.62
C ASP A 460 14.81 7.18 -8.18
N HIS A 461 14.19 6.41 -7.29
CA HIS A 461 12.91 6.77 -6.69
C HIS A 461 13.10 7.83 -5.61
N VAL A 462 12.10 8.71 -5.48
CA VAL A 462 12.07 9.73 -4.42
C VAL A 462 10.82 9.56 -3.57
N ILE A 463 11.02 9.30 -2.27
CA ILE A 463 9.98 9.16 -1.25
C ILE A 463 10.17 10.31 -0.26
N GLU A 464 9.31 11.33 -0.32
CA GLU A 464 9.55 12.55 0.45
C GLU A 464 8.28 13.22 0.97
N PHE A 465 8.39 13.92 2.09
CA PHE A 465 7.30 14.70 2.69
C PHE A 465 6.04 13.89 3.03
N ASN A 466 6.14 12.58 3.18
CA ASN A 466 5.00 11.78 3.60
C ASN A 466 4.89 11.75 5.13
N GLU A 467 3.66 11.73 5.65
CA GLU A 467 3.35 11.41 7.04
C GLU A 467 2.81 9.98 7.10
N ILE A 468 3.45 9.12 7.90
CA ILE A 468 3.14 7.69 7.95
C ILE A 468 3.07 7.24 9.40
N HIS A 469 1.93 6.66 9.82
CA HIS A 469 1.75 6.18 11.18
C HIS A 469 0.79 4.99 11.27
N HIS A 470 0.77 4.28 12.40
CA HIS A 470 -0.15 3.16 12.65
C HIS A 470 -0.20 2.15 11.49
N VAL A 471 0.95 1.81 10.92
CA VAL A 471 1.09 0.74 9.94
C VAL A 471 1.89 -0.42 10.54
N VAL A 472 2.00 -1.56 9.84
CA VAL A 472 2.60 -2.81 10.35
C VAL A 472 1.87 -3.35 11.59
N LEU A 473 0.54 -3.17 11.66
CA LEU A 473 -0.27 -3.49 12.84
C LEU A 473 -0.43 -5.00 13.11
N ALA A 474 -0.25 -5.87 12.10
CA ALA A 474 -0.54 -7.31 12.21
C ALA A 474 0.64 -8.22 11.90
N SER A 475 1.81 -7.69 11.59
CA SER A 475 2.96 -8.46 11.15
C SER A 475 4.22 -8.12 11.95
N ALA A 476 5.24 -8.94 11.80
CA ALA A 476 6.55 -8.73 12.42
C ALA A 476 7.64 -9.01 11.38
N ASP A 477 8.88 -8.57 11.66
CA ASP A 477 9.99 -8.61 10.71
C ASP A 477 9.62 -7.91 9.39
N ALA A 478 9.05 -6.72 9.53
CA ALA A 478 8.47 -5.95 8.44
C ALA A 478 8.79 -4.46 8.58
N GLY A 479 8.97 -3.79 7.45
CA GLY A 479 9.28 -2.36 7.38
C GLY A 479 8.08 -1.51 6.97
N VAL A 480 8.03 -0.27 7.47
CA VAL A 480 7.12 0.77 6.97
C VAL A 480 7.44 1.06 5.50
N LEU A 481 8.71 1.35 5.22
CA LEU A 481 9.29 1.39 3.88
C LEU A 481 10.20 0.18 3.71
N TYR A 482 10.08 -0.53 2.60
CA TYR A 482 10.80 -1.79 2.40
C TYR A 482 11.38 -1.93 0.98
N THR A 483 12.64 -2.32 0.92
CA THR A 483 13.32 -2.83 -0.30
C THR A 483 14.36 -3.87 0.11
N GLY A 484 14.73 -4.77 -0.82
CA GLY A 484 15.73 -5.79 -0.50
C GLY A 484 16.15 -6.67 -1.66
N ARG A 485 17.20 -7.47 -1.38
CA ARG A 485 17.69 -8.60 -2.20
C ARG A 485 18.15 -8.27 -3.61
N ASN A 486 18.60 -7.03 -3.86
CA ASN A 486 19.13 -6.70 -5.19
C ASN A 486 20.14 -5.54 -5.14
N TRP A 487 21.40 -5.79 -5.49
CA TRP A 487 22.44 -4.75 -5.54
C TRP A 487 22.21 -3.69 -6.60
N THR A 488 21.36 -3.97 -7.59
CA THR A 488 21.06 -3.04 -8.68
C THR A 488 19.95 -2.05 -8.36
N PHE A 489 19.27 -2.17 -7.21
CA PHE A 489 18.27 -1.20 -6.76
C PHE A 489 19.02 -0.04 -6.08
N ARG A 490 19.33 1.00 -6.83
CA ARG A 490 20.21 2.08 -6.42
C ARG A 490 19.67 3.47 -6.70
N GLY A 491 20.24 4.47 -6.02
CA GLY A 491 19.91 5.88 -6.22
C GLY A 491 18.60 6.30 -5.59
N ASN A 492 18.01 5.46 -4.75
CA ASN A 492 16.75 5.75 -4.09
C ASN A 492 16.94 6.76 -2.94
N VAL A 493 16.01 7.69 -2.79
CA VAL A 493 16.06 8.75 -1.77
C VAL A 493 14.80 8.70 -0.93
N VAL A 494 14.97 8.57 0.39
CA VAL A 494 13.92 8.64 1.41
C VAL A 494 14.22 9.87 2.26
N ARG A 495 13.46 10.96 2.07
CA ARG A 495 13.78 12.22 2.76
C ARG A 495 12.58 13.00 3.23
N TYR A 496 12.77 13.74 4.33
CA TYR A 496 11.76 14.66 4.87
C TYR A 496 10.40 14.00 5.13
N ASN A 497 10.40 12.70 5.50
CA ASN A 497 9.19 12.02 5.93
C ASN A 497 9.06 12.09 7.45
N PHE A 498 7.83 12.06 7.97
CA PHE A 498 7.53 11.88 9.36
C PHE A 498 6.92 10.49 9.55
N ILE A 499 7.64 9.61 10.26
CA ILE A 499 7.22 8.22 10.52
C ILE A 499 7.10 8.05 12.02
N HIS A 500 5.90 7.69 12.52
CA HIS A 500 5.65 7.69 13.95
C HIS A 500 4.58 6.68 14.38
N HIS A 501 4.54 6.35 15.69
CA HIS A 501 3.58 5.42 16.29
C HIS A 501 3.50 4.10 15.52
N ILE A 502 4.65 3.49 15.30
CA ILE A 502 4.75 2.17 14.67
C ILE A 502 4.87 1.13 15.79
N PRO A 503 3.94 0.15 15.89
CA PRO A 503 3.96 -0.81 16.97
C PRO A 503 5.25 -1.62 16.97
N HIS A 504 5.76 -2.01 18.14
CA HIS A 504 7.02 -2.75 18.27
C HIS A 504 6.92 -4.16 17.67
N GLY A 505 5.70 -4.73 17.58
CA GLY A 505 5.48 -6.07 17.03
C GLY A 505 6.14 -7.21 17.82
N PRO A 506 5.77 -8.45 17.55
CA PRO A 506 6.39 -9.63 18.16
C PRO A 506 7.72 -10.01 17.47
N GLY A 507 8.55 -10.80 18.17
CA GLY A 507 9.74 -11.42 17.60
C GLY A 507 10.81 -10.43 17.15
N LEU A 508 11.12 -10.37 15.87
CA LEU A 508 12.10 -9.44 15.28
C LEU A 508 11.63 -7.98 15.23
N GLY A 509 10.35 -7.76 15.55
CA GLY A 509 9.76 -6.43 15.64
C GLY A 509 9.50 -5.76 14.30
N THR A 510 9.36 -4.43 14.35
CA THR A 510 9.03 -3.58 13.21
C THR A 510 10.15 -2.61 12.90
N VAL A 511 10.23 -2.17 11.65
CA VAL A 511 11.28 -1.29 11.13
C VAL A 511 10.66 -0.10 10.39
N GLY A 512 11.22 1.08 10.53
CA GLY A 512 10.84 2.26 9.76
C GLY A 512 11.27 2.14 8.30
N VAL A 513 12.52 2.41 8.00
CA VAL A 513 13.11 2.17 6.67
C VAL A 513 13.93 0.90 6.71
N TYR A 514 13.42 -0.14 6.09
CA TYR A 514 14.01 -1.48 6.08
C TYR A 514 14.74 -1.73 4.76
N LEU A 515 16.06 -1.57 4.81
CA LEU A 515 16.97 -1.95 3.73
C LEU A 515 17.39 -3.40 3.98
N ASP A 516 16.52 -4.34 3.60
CA ASP A 516 16.68 -5.76 3.89
C ASP A 516 17.65 -6.44 2.92
N ASP A 517 18.21 -7.55 3.36
CA ASP A 517 18.99 -8.50 2.57
C ASP A 517 19.89 -7.85 1.49
N CYS A 518 20.89 -7.11 1.96
CA CYS A 518 21.90 -6.44 1.14
C CYS A 518 21.36 -5.33 0.19
N ALA A 519 20.20 -4.72 0.50
CA ALA A 519 19.74 -3.52 -0.20
C ALA A 519 20.77 -2.39 -0.07
N SER A 520 21.04 -1.71 -1.18
CA SER A 520 22.22 -0.85 -1.31
C SER A 520 21.90 0.50 -1.94
N SER A 521 22.73 1.51 -1.64
CA SER A 521 22.69 2.85 -2.26
C SER A 521 21.34 3.56 -2.11
N THR A 522 20.80 3.52 -0.89
CA THR A 522 19.65 4.33 -0.48
C THR A 522 20.12 5.48 0.41
N GLU A 523 19.69 6.69 0.13
CA GLU A 523 19.88 7.86 0.98
C GLU A 523 18.66 8.06 1.87
N ILE A 524 18.84 7.99 3.20
CA ILE A 524 17.83 8.29 4.22
C ILE A 524 18.22 9.62 4.88
N PHE A 525 17.58 10.72 4.45
CA PHE A 525 18.04 12.06 4.77
C PHE A 525 16.92 12.95 5.33
N GLY A 526 17.16 13.60 6.46
CA GLY A 526 16.26 14.63 6.97
C GLY A 526 14.87 14.14 7.37
N ASN A 527 14.71 12.85 7.68
CA ASN A 527 13.44 12.33 8.18
C ASN A 527 13.32 12.54 9.68
N VAL A 528 12.09 12.55 10.18
CA VAL A 528 11.78 12.53 11.60
C VAL A 528 11.13 11.20 11.93
N PHE A 529 11.67 10.50 12.94
CA PHE A 529 11.15 9.24 13.44
C PHE A 529 10.77 9.42 14.90
N PHE A 530 9.57 8.99 15.27
CA PHE A 530 9.08 9.11 16.65
C PHE A 530 8.35 7.85 17.11
N ASP A 531 8.62 7.41 18.34
CA ASP A 531 7.93 6.29 18.98
C ASP A 531 7.91 5.02 18.13
N MET A 532 9.09 4.38 17.99
CA MET A 532 9.20 3.14 17.22
C MET A 532 10.45 2.31 17.62
N LEU A 533 10.38 1.00 17.33
CA LEU A 533 11.43 0.05 17.70
C LEU A 533 12.73 0.30 16.92
N LYS A 534 12.69 0.28 15.59
CA LYS A 534 13.87 0.41 14.71
C LYS A 534 13.58 1.37 13.56
N PRO A 535 13.88 2.66 13.71
CA PRO A 535 13.74 3.64 12.64
C PRO A 535 14.40 3.26 11.32
N THR A 536 15.66 2.79 11.38
CA THR A 536 16.43 2.43 10.19
C THR A 536 17.16 1.10 10.39
N PHE A 537 17.16 0.29 9.34
CA PHE A 537 17.78 -1.03 9.36
C PHE A 537 18.51 -1.30 8.04
N ILE A 538 19.82 -1.55 8.11
CA ILE A 538 20.66 -1.98 6.99
C ILE A 538 21.04 -3.44 7.21
N GLY A 539 20.34 -4.36 6.53
CA GLY A 539 20.58 -5.79 6.56
C GLY A 539 21.72 -6.22 5.62
N GLY A 540 22.97 -5.90 5.98
CA GLY A 540 24.14 -6.30 5.21
C GLY A 540 24.37 -5.52 3.91
N GLY A 541 23.57 -4.47 3.62
CA GLY A 541 23.71 -3.64 2.42
C GLY A 541 24.90 -2.70 2.44
N ARG A 542 25.24 -2.15 1.28
CA ARG A 542 26.40 -1.28 1.09
C ARG A 542 26.02 0.06 0.46
N ASP A 543 26.91 1.04 0.58
CA ASP A 543 26.79 2.36 -0.04
C ASP A 543 25.50 3.12 0.38
N ASN A 544 24.94 2.83 1.58
CA ASN A 544 23.76 3.51 2.11
C ASN A 544 24.19 4.71 2.98
N VAL A 545 23.37 5.75 2.97
CA VAL A 545 23.59 6.97 3.73
C VAL A 545 22.39 7.22 4.66
N ILE A 546 22.65 7.34 5.96
CA ILE A 546 21.69 7.75 6.98
C ILE A 546 22.19 9.06 7.57
N ALA A 547 21.62 10.19 7.13
CA ALA A 547 22.17 11.48 7.52
C ALA A 547 21.09 12.52 7.80
N ASN A 548 21.40 13.44 8.72
CA ASN A 548 20.55 14.60 9.02
C ASN A 548 19.14 14.25 9.52
N ASN A 549 18.93 13.01 10.03
CA ASN A 549 17.64 12.58 10.57
C ASN A 549 17.50 12.96 12.05
N ILE A 550 16.26 13.05 12.52
CA ILE A 550 15.93 13.20 13.95
C ILE A 550 15.21 11.94 14.41
N PHE A 551 15.76 11.31 15.44
CA PHE A 551 15.18 10.15 16.12
C PHE A 551 14.71 10.58 17.50
N VAL A 552 13.43 10.37 17.80
CA VAL A 552 12.78 10.78 19.05
C VAL A 552 12.15 9.54 19.70
N GLU A 553 12.55 9.23 20.93
CA GLU A 553 11.99 8.13 21.73
C GLU A 553 11.95 6.80 20.96
N CYS A 554 13.08 6.43 20.33
CA CYS A 554 13.23 5.22 19.54
C CYS A 554 14.14 4.21 20.24
N ASP A 555 13.82 2.90 20.19
CA ASP A 555 14.62 1.89 20.90
C ASP A 555 15.97 1.64 20.25
N THR A 556 16.02 1.49 18.93
CA THR A 556 17.26 1.24 18.19
C THR A 556 17.28 2.09 16.92
N PRO A 557 17.69 3.36 16.99
CA PRO A 557 17.66 4.29 15.86
C PRO A 557 18.28 3.77 14.57
N VAL A 558 19.40 3.07 14.67
CA VAL A 558 20.11 2.48 13.54
C VAL A 558 20.53 1.05 13.84
N HIS A 559 20.11 0.11 12.99
CA HIS A 559 20.64 -1.25 12.97
C HIS A 559 21.44 -1.45 11.68
N LEU A 560 22.64 -2.04 11.82
CA LEU A 560 23.48 -2.43 10.69
C LEU A 560 24.09 -3.80 11.00
N ASP A 561 23.97 -4.76 10.08
CA ASP A 561 24.56 -6.09 10.21
C ASP A 561 25.41 -6.49 8.99
N ASN A 562 26.07 -7.63 9.08
CA ASN A 562 26.95 -8.18 8.04
C ASN A 562 26.44 -9.50 7.48
N ARG A 563 25.11 -9.70 7.45
CA ARG A 563 24.49 -10.97 7.00
C ARG A 563 24.97 -11.44 5.62
N GLY A 564 25.28 -10.51 4.72
CA GLY A 564 25.80 -10.84 3.39
C GLY A 564 27.05 -11.69 3.39
N LEU A 565 27.94 -11.50 4.39
CA LEU A 565 29.19 -12.27 4.53
C LEU A 565 28.97 -13.71 5.01
N ARG A 566 27.77 -14.04 5.52
CA ARG A 566 27.52 -15.31 6.25
C ARG A 566 26.49 -16.21 5.59
N TRP A 567 25.58 -15.65 4.83
CA TRP A 567 24.47 -16.42 4.28
C TRP A 567 24.80 -16.93 2.87
N ASP A 568 24.51 -18.21 2.62
CA ASP A 568 24.75 -18.85 1.33
C ASP A 568 24.02 -18.17 0.17
N HIS A 569 22.89 -17.53 0.46
CA HIS A 569 22.10 -16.78 -0.52
C HIS A 569 22.91 -15.70 -1.26
N PHE A 570 23.91 -15.12 -0.61
CA PHE A 570 24.75 -14.06 -1.14
C PHE A 570 26.10 -14.55 -1.70
N ARG A 571 26.34 -15.85 -1.74
CA ARG A 571 27.57 -16.41 -2.30
C ARG A 571 27.65 -16.28 -3.81
N PRO A 572 28.84 -16.32 -4.41
CA PRO A 572 29.02 -16.30 -5.86
C PRO A 572 28.14 -17.31 -6.58
N GLY A 573 27.45 -16.85 -7.65
CA GLY A 573 26.49 -17.66 -8.40
C GLY A 573 25.06 -17.72 -7.80
N GLY A 574 24.86 -17.17 -6.60
CA GLY A 574 23.56 -17.03 -5.97
C GLY A 574 22.64 -16.01 -6.65
N PRO A 575 21.41 -15.82 -6.12
CA PRO A 575 20.40 -14.92 -6.70
C PRO A 575 20.93 -13.50 -6.95
N MET A 576 21.62 -12.88 -5.98
CA MET A 576 22.15 -11.52 -6.09
C MET A 576 23.09 -11.33 -7.29
N TYR A 577 23.92 -12.33 -7.58
CA TYR A 577 24.82 -12.30 -8.76
C TYR A 577 24.06 -12.49 -10.06
N LYS A 578 22.96 -13.25 -10.05
CA LYS A 578 22.09 -13.40 -11.23
C LYS A 578 21.37 -12.09 -11.53
N ASP A 579 20.85 -11.41 -10.50
CA ASP A 579 20.18 -10.12 -10.64
C ASP A 579 21.14 -9.03 -11.12
N LEU A 580 22.38 -9.03 -10.63
CA LEU A 580 23.42 -8.11 -11.11
C LEU A 580 23.63 -8.21 -12.63
N LYS A 581 23.56 -9.44 -13.18
CA LYS A 581 23.73 -9.69 -14.62
C LYS A 581 22.52 -9.33 -15.48
N GLN A 582 21.36 -9.02 -14.88
CA GLN A 582 20.16 -8.61 -15.63
C GLN A 582 20.30 -7.20 -16.22
N VAL A 583 21.24 -6.40 -15.70
CA VAL A 583 21.55 -5.06 -16.18
C VAL A 583 23.02 -4.99 -16.59
N ARG A 584 23.38 -4.04 -17.46
CA ARG A 584 24.77 -3.81 -17.87
C ARG A 584 25.47 -2.90 -16.84
N TYR A 585 25.57 -3.37 -15.58
CA TYR A 585 26.03 -2.58 -14.45
C TYR A 585 27.43 -1.98 -14.61
N ASP A 586 28.29 -2.61 -15.41
CA ASP A 586 29.68 -2.24 -15.70
C ASP A 586 29.85 -1.33 -16.93
N LYS A 587 28.78 -0.95 -17.62
CA LYS A 587 28.73 -0.09 -18.81
C LYS A 587 27.81 1.09 -18.65
N PRO A 588 28.01 2.18 -19.42
CA PRO A 588 27.04 3.27 -19.49
C PRO A 588 25.64 2.79 -19.91
N PRO A 589 24.59 3.40 -19.36
CA PRO A 589 24.58 4.50 -18.39
C PRO A 589 24.79 4.07 -16.93
N TRP A 590 24.78 2.77 -16.62
CA TRP A 590 24.86 2.22 -15.27
C TRP A 590 26.19 2.56 -14.58
N SER A 591 27.31 2.35 -15.26
CA SER A 591 28.65 2.61 -14.70
C SER A 591 28.93 4.08 -14.44
N GLU A 592 28.28 4.98 -15.18
CA GLU A 592 28.37 6.42 -14.96
C GLU A 592 27.46 6.87 -13.80
N ARG A 593 26.26 6.30 -13.70
CA ARG A 593 25.26 6.64 -12.68
C ARG A 593 25.60 6.05 -11.31
N TYR A 594 26.14 4.83 -11.30
CA TYR A 594 26.46 4.06 -10.07
C TYR A 594 27.89 3.48 -10.14
N PRO A 595 28.93 4.33 -10.05
CA PRO A 595 30.32 3.90 -10.22
C PRO A 595 30.78 2.86 -9.18
N GLU A 596 30.20 2.87 -7.96
CA GLU A 596 30.47 1.87 -6.92
C GLU A 596 29.94 0.48 -7.32
N LEU A 597 28.77 0.44 -7.99
CA LEU A 597 28.23 -0.82 -8.53
C LEU A 597 29.07 -1.37 -9.67
N ALA A 598 29.60 -0.50 -10.53
CA ALA A 598 30.42 -0.92 -11.67
C ALA A 598 31.68 -1.70 -11.21
N ARG A 599 32.15 -1.43 -10.01
CA ARG A 599 33.34 -2.06 -9.40
C ARG A 599 33.00 -3.08 -8.33
N ILE A 600 31.74 -3.44 -8.14
CA ILE A 600 31.31 -4.29 -7.01
C ILE A 600 32.03 -5.64 -6.98
N LEU A 601 32.40 -6.21 -8.12
CA LEU A 601 33.11 -7.50 -8.22
C LEU A 601 34.62 -7.37 -8.01
N ASP A 602 35.18 -6.17 -8.02
CA ASP A 602 36.60 -5.92 -7.70
C ASP A 602 36.84 -5.95 -6.17
N GLU A 603 35.77 -5.94 -5.39
CA GLU A 603 35.76 -5.97 -3.94
C GLU A 603 35.09 -7.26 -3.43
N VAL A 604 34.70 -7.26 -2.15
CA VAL A 604 33.83 -8.29 -1.58
C VAL A 604 32.38 -7.81 -1.69
N PRO A 605 31.59 -8.25 -2.68
CA PRO A 605 30.24 -7.71 -2.95
C PRO A 605 29.30 -7.81 -1.77
N GLN A 606 29.45 -8.86 -0.96
CA GLN A 606 28.61 -9.17 0.21
C GLN A 606 28.97 -8.33 1.43
N ALA A 607 30.10 -7.62 1.44
CA ALA A 607 30.51 -6.81 2.59
C ALA A 607 29.70 -5.49 2.62
N PRO A 608 29.27 -5.04 3.82
CA PRO A 608 28.49 -3.80 3.99
C PRO A 608 29.38 -2.54 3.89
N LEU A 609 30.15 -2.43 2.83
CA LEU A 609 31.09 -1.35 2.55
C LEU A 609 30.39 -0.03 2.23
N GLY A 610 31.05 1.09 2.53
CA GLY A 610 30.63 2.41 2.06
C GLY A 610 29.40 3.00 2.75
N ASN A 611 28.90 2.40 3.83
CA ASN A 611 27.80 2.97 4.58
C ASN A 611 28.23 4.21 5.37
N VAL A 612 27.36 5.22 5.48
CA VAL A 612 27.61 6.47 6.20
C VAL A 612 26.49 6.76 7.18
N LEU A 613 26.84 7.01 8.44
CA LEU A 613 25.94 7.44 9.51
C LEU A 613 26.41 8.82 10.01
N ALA A 614 25.77 9.91 9.51
CA ALA A 614 26.34 11.24 9.75
C ALA A 614 25.29 12.29 10.13
N ASN A 615 25.68 13.17 11.06
CA ASN A 615 24.89 14.36 11.38
C ASN A 615 23.45 14.08 11.80
N ASN A 616 23.17 12.96 12.46
CA ASN A 616 21.85 12.65 12.99
C ASN A 616 21.68 13.16 14.41
N VAL A 617 20.46 13.47 14.80
CA VAL A 617 20.06 13.83 16.17
C VAL A 617 19.29 12.67 16.76
N SER A 618 19.66 12.24 17.96
CA SER A 618 19.01 11.18 18.73
C SER A 618 18.59 11.73 20.10
N TYR A 619 17.29 11.90 20.29
CA TYR A 619 16.70 12.45 21.51
C TYR A 619 15.91 11.39 22.25
N LYS A 620 16.28 11.13 23.53
CA LYS A 620 15.67 10.10 24.39
C LYS A 620 15.53 8.74 23.70
N SER A 621 16.51 8.39 22.88
CA SER A 621 16.53 7.15 22.11
C SER A 621 17.75 6.33 22.52
N SER A 622 17.63 5.00 22.51
CA SER A 622 18.74 4.11 22.85
C SER A 622 19.76 4.04 21.70
N TRP A 623 20.39 5.18 21.39
CA TRP A 623 21.47 5.20 20.40
C TRP A 623 22.63 4.36 20.88
N ARG A 624 22.94 3.32 20.12
CA ARG A 624 24.16 2.54 20.31
C ARG A 624 25.01 2.69 19.07
N ASP A 625 26.31 2.84 19.27
CA ASP A 625 27.24 2.72 18.16
C ASP A 625 27.01 1.34 17.50
N PRO A 626 26.81 1.25 16.17
CA PRO A 626 26.61 -0.01 15.47
C PRO A 626 27.66 -1.09 15.85
N GLU A 627 28.86 -0.67 16.19
CA GLU A 627 29.92 -1.56 16.71
C GLU A 627 29.57 -2.20 18.06
N GLU A 628 28.94 -1.45 18.97
CA GLU A 628 28.52 -1.96 20.28
C GLU A 628 27.30 -2.88 20.16
N HIS A 629 26.35 -2.52 19.36
CA HIS A 629 25.18 -3.37 19.10
C HIS A 629 25.56 -4.71 18.48
N CYS A 630 26.58 -4.73 17.64
CA CYS A 630 27.08 -5.96 17.02
C CYS A 630 27.92 -6.83 17.96
N ARG A 631 28.51 -6.27 19.04
CA ARG A 631 29.26 -7.02 20.06
C ARG A 631 28.37 -7.87 20.97
N GLU A 632 27.18 -7.38 21.33
CA GLU A 632 26.26 -8.09 22.23
C GLU A 632 25.65 -9.35 21.58
N THR A 633 25.45 -9.35 20.30
CA THR A 633 25.04 -10.52 19.54
C THR A 633 26.27 -11.11 18.84
N SER A 634 27.03 -11.97 19.48
CA SER A 634 28.33 -12.59 19.07
C SER A 634 28.45 -13.07 17.62
N LYS A 635 27.45 -12.79 16.77
CA LYS A 635 27.31 -13.21 15.38
C LYS A 635 27.38 -12.07 14.36
N ASN A 636 27.34 -10.78 14.76
CA ASN A 636 27.14 -9.65 13.85
C ASN A 636 28.17 -8.52 14.01
N ASN A 637 29.41 -8.80 14.42
CA ASN A 637 30.43 -7.76 14.54
C ASN A 637 30.65 -7.07 13.19
N ILE A 638 30.26 -5.79 13.09
CA ILE A 638 30.64 -4.93 11.97
C ILE A 638 31.93 -4.22 12.35
N ASP A 639 32.92 -4.42 11.51
CA ASP A 639 34.18 -3.70 11.59
C ASP A 639 33.95 -2.24 11.12
N ARG A 640 34.48 -1.26 11.86
CA ARG A 640 34.44 0.17 11.48
C ARG A 640 34.94 0.47 10.07
N LYS A 641 35.75 -0.40 9.49
CA LYS A 641 36.16 -0.27 8.08
C LYS A 641 34.99 -0.28 7.10
N TYR A 642 33.82 -0.80 7.49
CA TYR A 642 32.62 -0.91 6.64
C TYR A 642 31.65 0.27 6.76
N VAL A 643 31.80 1.10 7.82
CA VAL A 643 30.87 2.19 8.08
C VAL A 643 31.61 3.43 8.57
N LYS A 644 31.27 4.58 8.01
CA LYS A 644 31.74 5.89 8.49
C LYS A 644 30.70 6.47 9.44
N ILE A 645 31.12 6.78 10.68
CA ILE A 645 30.23 7.36 11.70
C ILE A 645 30.83 8.69 12.12
N GLU A 646 30.08 9.80 11.91
CA GLU A 646 30.57 11.14 12.23
C GLU A 646 29.46 12.13 12.55
N GLY A 647 29.70 13.06 13.46
CA GLY A 647 28.85 14.23 13.69
C GLY A 647 27.46 13.94 14.24
N ASN A 648 27.17 12.74 14.76
CA ASN A 648 25.87 12.44 15.35
C ASN A 648 25.79 13.04 16.77
N PHE A 649 24.64 13.59 17.14
CA PHE A 649 24.38 14.20 18.45
C PHE A 649 23.30 13.42 19.20
N VAL A 650 23.69 12.85 20.33
CA VAL A 650 22.83 12.07 21.22
C VAL A 650 22.58 12.85 22.50
N THR A 651 21.32 12.97 22.92
CA THR A 651 20.94 13.73 24.10
C THR A 651 19.63 13.24 24.69
N ASP A 652 19.52 13.31 26.03
CA ASP A 652 18.25 13.16 26.76
C ASP A 652 17.61 14.51 27.10
N GLU A 653 18.32 15.62 26.89
CA GLU A 653 17.82 16.96 27.04
C GLU A 653 17.16 17.43 25.73
N ASP A 654 16.09 18.26 25.82
CA ASP A 654 15.41 18.81 24.66
C ASP A 654 16.41 19.55 23.75
N PRO A 655 16.62 19.10 22.51
CA PRO A 655 17.56 19.72 21.59
C PRO A 655 17.09 21.07 21.05
N GLY A 656 15.97 21.60 21.53
CA GLY A 656 15.38 22.87 21.10
C GLY A 656 14.23 22.68 20.10
N PHE A 657 13.34 21.74 20.34
CA PHE A 657 12.09 21.59 19.59
C PHE A 657 11.12 22.73 19.85
N VAL A 658 10.28 23.06 18.85
CA VAL A 658 9.24 24.07 19.00
C VAL A 658 8.21 23.63 20.04
N ASN A 659 7.67 22.40 19.92
CA ASN A 659 6.74 21.80 20.88
C ASN A 659 6.72 20.29 20.76
N SER A 660 7.62 19.59 21.41
CA SER A 660 7.70 18.13 21.35
C SER A 660 6.48 17.41 21.94
N ALA A 661 5.78 18.04 22.90
CA ALA A 661 4.55 17.48 23.50
C ALA A 661 3.40 17.38 22.48
N GLU A 662 3.38 18.26 21.49
CA GLU A 662 2.42 18.25 20.38
C GLU A 662 3.06 17.68 19.10
N MET A 663 4.11 16.88 19.23
CA MET A 663 4.86 16.31 18.11
C MET A 663 5.33 17.35 17.07
N ASP A 664 5.52 18.59 17.46
CA ASP A 664 6.13 19.61 16.62
C ASP A 664 7.66 19.57 16.79
N PHE A 665 8.29 18.69 16.05
CA PHE A 665 9.72 18.44 16.11
C PHE A 665 10.54 19.41 15.23
N ARG A 666 9.96 20.54 14.82
CA ARG A 666 10.75 21.62 14.24
C ARG A 666 11.79 22.11 15.23
N LEU A 667 13.02 22.27 14.79
CA LEU A 667 14.06 22.87 15.60
C LEU A 667 13.93 24.39 15.57
N LYS A 668 13.99 25.04 16.75
CA LYS A 668 14.10 26.51 16.88
C LYS A 668 15.40 26.96 16.21
N ASP A 669 15.44 28.19 15.72
CA ASP A 669 16.62 28.73 15.03
C ASP A 669 17.87 28.80 15.91
N ASP A 670 17.72 28.91 17.24
CA ASP A 670 18.76 28.88 18.26
C ASP A 670 19.06 27.49 18.84
N SER A 671 18.46 26.43 18.28
CA SER A 671 18.66 25.05 18.74
C SER A 671 20.14 24.70 18.88
N ILE A 672 20.46 23.97 19.96
CA ILE A 672 21.82 23.46 20.23
C ILE A 672 22.32 22.55 19.10
N VAL A 673 21.43 21.92 18.35
CA VAL A 673 21.74 21.03 17.21
C VAL A 673 22.66 21.75 16.21
N TYR A 674 22.34 22.99 15.84
CA TYR A 674 23.13 23.74 14.85
C TYR A 674 24.54 24.08 15.32
N ARG A 675 24.75 24.12 16.63
CA ARG A 675 26.10 24.30 17.23
C ARG A 675 26.84 22.99 17.34
N LYS A 676 26.13 21.89 17.69
CA LYS A 676 26.72 20.55 17.85
C LYS A 676 27.01 19.89 16.51
N ILE A 677 26.18 20.17 15.52
CA ILE A 677 26.29 19.68 14.12
C ILE A 677 26.27 20.87 13.17
N PRO A 678 27.40 21.54 12.93
CA PRO A 678 27.43 22.76 12.09
C PRO A 678 26.94 22.54 10.65
N GLY A 679 26.93 21.29 10.18
CA GLY A 679 26.42 20.90 8.86
C GLY A 679 24.97 20.49 8.82
N PHE A 680 24.23 20.45 9.94
CA PHE A 680 22.84 20.03 10.01
C PHE A 680 21.94 20.94 9.15
N LYS A 681 21.15 20.33 8.27
CA LYS A 681 20.22 21.06 7.41
C LYS A 681 18.84 21.12 8.07
N LYS A 682 18.23 22.30 8.11
CA LYS A 682 16.88 22.47 8.64
C LYS A 682 15.91 21.55 7.90
N ILE A 683 15.18 20.76 8.65
CA ILE A 683 14.13 19.88 8.10
C ILE A 683 12.88 20.75 7.91
N PRO A 684 12.32 20.83 6.70
CA PRO A 684 11.08 21.57 6.43
C PRO A 684 9.85 20.79 6.92
N PHE A 685 9.77 20.58 8.23
CA PHE A 685 8.79 19.71 8.89
C PHE A 685 7.35 20.19 8.65
N GLU A 686 7.14 21.50 8.51
CA GLU A 686 5.84 22.11 8.22
C GLU A 686 5.28 21.77 6.83
N LYS A 687 6.13 21.20 5.95
CA LYS A 687 5.75 20.77 4.60
C LYS A 687 5.40 19.28 4.52
N ILE A 688 5.54 18.54 5.62
CA ILE A 688 5.29 17.10 5.65
C ILE A 688 3.80 16.85 5.72
N GLY A 689 3.33 15.83 4.99
CA GLY A 689 1.92 15.46 4.89
C GLY A 689 1.16 16.21 3.80
N PRO A 690 -0.16 16.02 3.71
CA PRO A 690 -1.03 16.62 2.71
C PRO A 690 -1.11 18.16 2.83
N TYR A 691 -1.39 18.79 1.72
CA TYR A 691 -1.56 20.23 1.61
C TYR A 691 -2.81 20.62 0.81
N LYS A 692 -3.29 21.85 0.98
CA LYS A 692 -4.42 22.38 0.20
C LYS A 692 -3.98 22.76 -1.20
N ASP A 693 -4.73 22.29 -2.19
CA ASP A 693 -4.59 22.68 -3.59
C ASP A 693 -5.96 22.62 -4.30
N GLU A 694 -5.99 22.72 -5.61
CA GLU A 694 -7.22 22.64 -6.39
C GLU A 694 -7.93 21.28 -6.31
N TYR A 695 -7.23 20.20 -5.90
CA TYR A 695 -7.77 18.85 -5.76
C TYR A 695 -8.19 18.55 -4.32
N ARG A 696 -7.59 19.23 -3.34
CA ARG A 696 -7.87 19.12 -1.90
C ARG A 696 -8.30 20.44 -1.28
N ALA A 697 -9.18 21.20 -1.94
CA ALA A 697 -9.60 22.50 -1.44
C ALA A 697 -10.33 22.45 -0.08
N THR A 698 -11.06 21.37 0.17
CA THR A 698 -11.88 21.19 1.39
C THR A 698 -11.21 20.29 2.45
N TRP A 699 -10.07 19.68 2.13
CA TRP A 699 -9.39 18.81 3.09
C TRP A 699 -8.92 19.62 4.30
N PRO A 700 -9.29 19.24 5.53
CA PRO A 700 -8.66 19.83 6.69
C PRO A 700 -7.21 19.38 6.74
N VAL A 701 -6.30 20.27 6.38
CA VAL A 701 -4.84 20.06 6.59
C VAL A 701 -4.50 20.24 8.08
N SER A 702 -5.49 20.35 8.94
CA SER A 702 -5.26 20.30 10.38
C SER A 702 -4.80 18.88 10.71
N ARG A 703 -3.59 18.79 11.23
CA ARG A 703 -3.15 17.61 11.98
C ARG A 703 -4.11 17.48 13.17
N GLU A 704 -5.24 16.79 13.00
CA GLU A 704 -5.95 16.25 14.15
C GLU A 704 -5.04 15.17 14.72
N ARG A 705 -4.34 15.54 15.76
CA ARG A 705 -3.41 14.71 16.53
C ARG A 705 -4.16 14.03 17.65
#